data_836e8d8e76933d09d28a3100f01f3e68
#
_entry.id   836e8d8e76933d09d28a3100f01f3e68
#
_cell.length_a   1.000
_cell.length_b   1.000
_cell.length_c   1.000
_cell.angle_alpha   90.00
_cell.angle_beta   90.00
_cell.angle_gamma   90.00
#
_symmetry.space_group_name_H-M   'P 1'
#
loop_
_entity.id
_entity.type
_entity.pdbx_description
1 polymer ?
#
loop_
_entity_poly.entity_id
_entity_poly.type
_entity_poly.pdbx_seq_one_letter_code
_entity_poly.pdbx_strand_id
1 'polypeptide(L)'
;MGKIIGIDLGTTNSCVAVMEGNEPVVIPNSEGRRTTPSIVAFVDNGERKVGDPAKRQAITNPKKTIYSIKRFMGESFDQVQNEIKRVAYEVVRGDNNTPRVVIDNRQYSPQEISAMILQKMKKTAEDYLGQEVSEAVITVPAYFNDAQRQATKEAGEIAGLTVKRIINEPTAAALAYGLDKKSQDQKIAVFDLGGGTFDISILELGDGVFEVKSTNGDTHLGGDDFDDKIINWLADEFQKDEGVDIRKDPMAHQRLKEAAEKAKIELSSSTSTEINLPYIFPVNGIPKHLVRTLTRAQFEQLCDSLIQATIEPCRKALQDANMKASDIDEVILVGGSTRIPAVQQKVQEFFGKAPSKGVNPDEVVAVGAAIQGGVLTGEVKDVLLLDVTPLSLGIETLGGVMTKLIEANTTIPTKKSEVFSTAADNQPSVEIHILQGERPMARDNKTIGRFHLDSIPPAPRGVPQIEVTFDIDANGILNVSAKDKATGKEQSIRIEASSGLSDAEIKRMKDEAAANAASDQQEKEKVDTINKADSMIFQTEKQLKEFGDKLPADKKAPIESALQELKEAHKAQDVARINSAIDKLNSVFQAASQEMYNAQAQQQQGGAQQGPQDNPNAGQPNNGGKDQEVTDVDFEEVK
;
A
#
# COMPACT_ATOMS: atom_id res chain seq x y z
N MET A 1 -23.85 25.70 0.70
CA MET A 1 -23.09 24.52 0.27
C MET A 1 -23.83 23.30 0.78
N GLY A 2 -23.89 22.21 0.02
CA GLY A 2 -24.47 20.95 0.49
C GLY A 2 -23.66 20.37 1.67
N LYS A 3 -24.29 19.59 2.53
CA LYS A 3 -23.58 18.87 3.59
C LYS A 3 -22.75 17.74 3.00
N ILE A 4 -21.51 17.61 3.46
CA ILE A 4 -20.65 16.45 3.16
C ILE A 4 -20.86 15.43 4.28
N ILE A 5 -21.24 14.20 3.94
CA ILE A 5 -21.36 13.12 4.91
C ILE A 5 -20.07 12.32 5.02
N GLY A 6 -19.78 11.81 6.22
CA GLY A 6 -18.71 10.86 6.47
C GLY A 6 -19.26 9.44 6.49
N ILE A 7 -18.69 8.56 5.69
CA ILE A 7 -19.12 7.15 5.63
C ILE A 7 -17.94 6.24 5.97
N ASP A 8 -18.12 5.43 6.99
CA ASP A 8 -17.33 4.22 7.23
C ASP A 8 -17.95 3.06 6.43
N LEU A 9 -17.28 2.66 5.35
CA LEU A 9 -17.68 1.50 4.55
C LEU A 9 -16.97 0.25 5.07
N GLY A 10 -17.47 -0.32 6.16
CA GLY A 10 -16.86 -1.49 6.80
C GLY A 10 -17.17 -2.81 6.09
N THR A 11 -16.33 -3.84 6.33
CA THR A 11 -16.52 -5.20 5.78
C THR A 11 -17.82 -5.82 6.28
N THR A 12 -18.14 -5.68 7.56
CA THR A 12 -19.30 -6.29 8.22
C THR A 12 -20.41 -5.29 8.48
N ASN A 13 -20.07 -4.08 8.94
CA ASN A 13 -21.02 -3.02 9.23
C ASN A 13 -20.50 -1.69 8.67
N SER A 14 -21.41 -0.86 8.20
CA SER A 14 -21.14 0.51 7.76
C SER A 14 -21.81 1.52 8.67
N CYS A 15 -21.23 2.72 8.78
CA CYS A 15 -21.72 3.80 9.62
C CYS A 15 -21.70 5.11 8.84
N VAL A 16 -22.65 6.02 9.10
CA VAL A 16 -22.71 7.34 8.49
C VAL A 16 -22.84 8.42 9.56
N ALA A 17 -22.10 9.50 9.37
CA ALA A 17 -22.10 10.65 10.27
C ALA A 17 -22.07 11.96 9.47
N VAL A 18 -22.43 13.07 10.11
CA VAL A 18 -22.44 14.40 9.53
C VAL A 18 -22.02 15.44 10.58
N MET A 19 -21.48 16.57 10.13
CA MET A 19 -21.25 17.73 11.01
C MET A 19 -22.55 18.51 11.20
N GLU A 20 -22.96 18.69 12.43
CA GLU A 20 -24.04 19.60 12.83
C GLU A 20 -23.46 20.74 13.67
N GLY A 21 -23.29 21.90 13.05
CA GLY A 21 -22.51 22.96 13.66
C GLY A 21 -21.05 22.51 13.85
N ASN A 22 -20.57 22.54 15.08
CA ASN A 22 -19.19 22.14 15.41
C ASN A 22 -19.06 20.71 15.93
N GLU A 23 -20.16 19.94 15.96
CA GLU A 23 -20.17 18.59 16.52
C GLU A 23 -20.47 17.54 15.44
N PRO A 24 -19.75 16.42 15.41
CA PRO A 24 -20.07 15.31 14.54
C PRO A 24 -21.20 14.47 15.15
N VAL A 25 -22.19 14.13 14.34
CA VAL A 25 -23.36 13.34 14.73
C VAL A 25 -23.44 12.07 13.91
N VAL A 26 -23.48 10.91 14.57
CA VAL A 26 -23.74 9.62 13.92
C VAL A 26 -25.23 9.48 13.66
N ILE A 27 -25.59 9.23 12.40
CA ILE A 27 -26.96 9.17 11.95
C ILE A 27 -27.51 7.74 12.14
N PRO A 28 -28.61 7.54 12.91
CA PRO A 28 -29.25 6.24 13.02
C PRO A 28 -29.98 5.89 11.71
N ASN A 29 -29.95 4.60 11.36
CA ASN A 29 -30.68 4.08 10.20
C ASN A 29 -32.20 3.98 10.46
N SER A 30 -32.97 3.58 9.44
CA SER A 30 -34.42 3.39 9.53
C SER A 30 -34.85 2.34 10.56
N GLU A 31 -33.96 1.46 10.97
CA GLU A 31 -34.15 0.45 11.98
C GLU A 31 -33.76 0.93 13.40
N GLY A 32 -33.36 2.20 13.53
CA GLY A 32 -32.94 2.83 14.79
C GLY A 32 -31.54 2.46 15.26
N ARG A 33 -30.73 1.82 14.42
CA ARG A 33 -29.36 1.44 14.72
C ARG A 33 -28.36 2.48 14.19
N ARG A 34 -27.27 2.66 14.90
CA ARG A 34 -26.19 3.59 14.51
C ARG A 34 -25.21 2.99 13.49
N THR A 35 -25.25 1.67 13.33
CA THR A 35 -24.53 0.94 12.27
C THR A 35 -25.48 0.14 11.42
N THR A 36 -25.14 -0.10 10.16
CA THR A 36 -25.93 -0.85 9.19
C THR A 36 -25.10 -2.04 8.69
N PRO A 37 -25.60 -3.29 8.74
CA PRO A 37 -24.89 -4.43 8.17
C PRO A 37 -24.52 -4.19 6.70
N SER A 38 -23.28 -4.45 6.31
CA SER A 38 -22.78 -4.34 4.93
C SER A 38 -23.22 -5.57 4.12
N ILE A 39 -24.53 -5.79 4.04
CA ILE A 39 -25.17 -6.95 3.43
C ILE A 39 -26.20 -6.49 2.41
N VAL A 40 -26.16 -7.11 1.22
CA VAL A 40 -27.11 -6.89 0.12
C VAL A 40 -27.77 -8.20 -0.23
N ALA A 41 -29.10 -8.22 -0.34
CA ALA A 41 -29.85 -9.39 -0.74
C ALA A 41 -30.76 -9.10 -1.93
N PHE A 42 -30.82 -10.03 -2.85
CA PHE A 42 -31.72 -10.00 -4.01
C PHE A 42 -32.88 -10.96 -3.79
N VAL A 43 -34.09 -10.47 -3.97
CA VAL A 43 -35.31 -11.27 -3.84
C VAL A 43 -35.96 -11.53 -5.20
N ASP A 44 -36.77 -12.57 -5.29
CA ASP A 44 -37.28 -13.09 -6.56
C ASP A 44 -38.16 -12.10 -7.37
N ASN A 45 -38.71 -11.07 -6.72
CA ASN A 45 -39.47 -10.00 -7.41
C ASN A 45 -38.57 -8.88 -8.00
N GLY A 46 -37.22 -9.05 -7.96
CA GLY A 46 -36.26 -8.06 -8.44
C GLY A 46 -35.98 -6.92 -7.44
N GLU A 47 -36.57 -6.94 -6.26
CA GLU A 47 -36.30 -6.00 -5.18
C GLU A 47 -34.92 -6.29 -4.55
N ARG A 48 -34.22 -5.24 -4.15
CA ARG A 48 -32.97 -5.32 -3.39
C ARG A 48 -33.19 -4.91 -1.94
N LYS A 49 -32.64 -5.67 -1.02
CA LYS A 49 -32.63 -5.35 0.41
C LYS A 49 -31.20 -5.08 0.84
N VAL A 50 -31.00 -4.10 1.71
CA VAL A 50 -29.68 -3.71 2.23
C VAL A 50 -29.77 -3.56 3.74
N GLY A 51 -28.73 -3.99 4.45
CA GLY A 51 -28.62 -3.88 5.89
C GLY A 51 -29.39 -4.99 6.64
N ASP A 52 -30.06 -4.63 7.73
CA ASP A 52 -30.80 -5.57 8.58
C ASP A 52 -31.88 -6.39 7.81
N PRO A 53 -32.65 -5.82 6.87
CA PRO A 53 -33.58 -6.60 6.05
C PRO A 53 -32.90 -7.67 5.20
N ALA A 54 -31.70 -7.39 4.69
CA ALA A 54 -30.89 -8.37 3.95
C ALA A 54 -30.33 -9.45 4.88
N LYS A 55 -29.81 -9.07 6.03
CA LYS A 55 -29.28 -9.99 7.04
C LYS A 55 -30.33 -11.00 7.50
N ARG A 56 -31.58 -10.56 7.74
CA ARG A 56 -32.67 -11.45 8.20
C ARG A 56 -33.03 -12.56 7.23
N GLN A 57 -32.78 -12.43 5.93
CA GLN A 57 -33.09 -13.49 4.94
C GLN A 57 -31.87 -14.34 4.55
N ALA A 58 -30.69 -14.08 5.11
CA ALA A 58 -29.45 -14.76 4.72
C ALA A 58 -29.56 -16.30 4.88
N ILE A 59 -30.23 -16.80 5.91
CA ILE A 59 -30.44 -18.23 6.15
C ILE A 59 -31.30 -18.87 5.04
N THR A 60 -32.38 -18.19 4.66
CA THR A 60 -33.35 -18.75 3.69
C THR A 60 -32.96 -18.49 2.25
N ASN A 61 -32.10 -17.52 2.01
CA ASN A 61 -31.65 -17.12 0.69
C ASN A 61 -30.11 -16.87 0.65
N PRO A 62 -29.29 -17.87 1.06
CA PRO A 62 -27.85 -17.66 1.21
C PRO A 62 -27.14 -17.39 -0.13
N LYS A 63 -27.60 -17.97 -1.24
CA LYS A 63 -26.98 -17.79 -2.56
C LYS A 63 -27.21 -16.42 -3.18
N LYS A 64 -28.24 -15.68 -2.77
CA LYS A 64 -28.57 -14.34 -3.25
C LYS A 64 -28.38 -13.27 -2.18
N THR A 65 -27.70 -13.59 -1.07
CA THR A 65 -27.37 -12.67 0.00
C THR A 65 -25.85 -12.48 0.06
N ILE A 66 -25.39 -11.28 -0.29
CA ILE A 66 -23.98 -10.93 -0.43
C ILE A 66 -23.53 -10.22 0.82
N TYR A 67 -22.44 -10.71 1.43
CA TYR A 67 -21.77 -10.17 2.61
C TYR A 67 -20.26 -10.18 2.39
N SER A 68 -19.50 -9.46 3.21
CA SER A 68 -18.03 -9.36 3.16
C SER A 68 -17.49 -8.98 1.78
N ILE A 69 -18.26 -8.23 0.97
CA ILE A 69 -17.90 -7.86 -0.40
C ILE A 69 -16.63 -7.02 -0.47
N LYS A 70 -16.31 -6.28 0.60
CA LYS A 70 -15.09 -5.45 0.70
C LYS A 70 -13.81 -6.27 0.52
N ARG A 71 -13.82 -7.58 0.84
CA ARG A 71 -12.70 -8.50 0.64
C ARG A 71 -12.39 -8.81 -0.83
N PHE A 72 -13.30 -8.45 -1.74
CA PHE A 72 -13.13 -8.60 -3.19
C PHE A 72 -12.83 -7.28 -3.90
N MET A 73 -12.88 -6.17 -3.16
CA MET A 73 -12.75 -4.83 -3.71
C MET A 73 -11.33 -4.58 -4.23
N GLY A 74 -11.20 -4.25 -5.53
CA GLY A 74 -9.91 -3.95 -6.15
C GLY A 74 -8.96 -5.14 -6.30
N GLU A 75 -9.44 -6.36 -6.05
CA GLU A 75 -8.66 -7.60 -6.12
C GLU A 75 -8.81 -8.31 -7.47
N SER A 76 -7.82 -9.17 -7.80
CA SER A 76 -7.97 -10.08 -8.92
C SER A 76 -8.65 -11.40 -8.50
N PHE A 77 -9.35 -12.05 -9.45
CA PHE A 77 -10.02 -13.31 -9.18
C PHE A 77 -9.07 -14.40 -8.65
N ASP A 78 -7.84 -14.44 -9.15
CA ASP A 78 -6.85 -15.45 -8.73
C ASP A 78 -6.39 -15.25 -7.28
N GLN A 79 -6.39 -14.01 -6.79
CA GLN A 79 -5.96 -13.65 -5.44
C GLN A 79 -7.02 -13.99 -4.38
N VAL A 80 -8.30 -13.95 -4.74
CA VAL A 80 -9.42 -14.15 -3.80
C VAL A 80 -9.95 -15.58 -3.71
N GLN A 81 -9.19 -16.58 -4.17
CA GLN A 81 -9.63 -17.98 -4.18
C GLN A 81 -9.99 -18.53 -2.80
N ASN A 82 -9.34 -18.06 -1.75
CA ASN A 82 -9.65 -18.46 -0.38
C ASN A 82 -10.94 -17.80 0.11
N GLU A 83 -11.15 -16.53 -0.24
CA GLU A 83 -12.38 -15.80 0.12
C GLU A 83 -13.62 -16.39 -0.59
N ILE A 84 -13.46 -16.80 -1.87
CA ILE A 84 -14.53 -17.46 -2.63
C ILE A 84 -15.05 -18.72 -1.92
N LYS A 85 -14.17 -19.48 -1.27
CA LYS A 85 -14.56 -20.70 -0.53
C LYS A 85 -15.33 -20.43 0.76
N ARG A 86 -15.30 -19.20 1.27
CA ARG A 86 -15.91 -18.78 2.54
C ARG A 86 -17.31 -18.20 2.38
N VAL A 87 -17.73 -17.92 1.14
CA VAL A 87 -19.04 -17.32 0.85
C VAL A 87 -20.01 -18.31 0.25
N ALA A 88 -21.31 -18.11 0.53
CA ALA A 88 -22.37 -18.99 0.03
C ALA A 88 -22.86 -18.60 -1.37
N TYR A 89 -22.61 -17.38 -1.81
CA TYR A 89 -22.95 -16.88 -3.13
C TYR A 89 -21.87 -17.21 -4.17
N GLU A 90 -22.26 -17.26 -5.43
CA GLU A 90 -21.36 -17.63 -6.51
C GLU A 90 -20.48 -16.44 -6.93
N VAL A 91 -19.16 -16.67 -7.03
CA VAL A 91 -18.19 -15.71 -7.55
C VAL A 91 -17.46 -16.32 -8.72
N VAL A 92 -17.46 -15.64 -9.86
CA VAL A 92 -16.82 -16.08 -11.11
C VAL A 92 -15.77 -15.10 -11.57
N ARG A 93 -14.91 -15.56 -12.49
CA ARG A 93 -13.95 -14.70 -13.17
C ARG A 93 -14.67 -13.84 -14.21
N GLY A 94 -14.60 -12.54 -14.07
CA GLY A 94 -15.03 -11.57 -15.06
C GLY A 94 -13.91 -11.06 -15.96
N ASP A 95 -14.21 -10.02 -16.73
CA ASP A 95 -13.23 -9.33 -17.57
C ASP A 95 -12.05 -8.82 -16.76
N ASN A 96 -10.85 -8.78 -17.38
CA ASN A 96 -9.60 -8.35 -16.74
C ASN A 96 -9.26 -9.11 -15.45
N ASN A 97 -9.65 -10.40 -15.37
CA ASN A 97 -9.39 -11.23 -14.19
C ASN A 97 -10.01 -10.67 -12.89
N THR A 98 -11.10 -9.94 -12.97
CA THR A 98 -11.79 -9.38 -11.79
C THR A 98 -12.81 -10.38 -11.21
N PRO A 99 -13.02 -10.42 -9.88
CA PRO A 99 -14.10 -11.22 -9.29
C PRO A 99 -15.46 -10.59 -9.61
N ARG A 100 -16.45 -11.43 -9.94
CA ARG A 100 -17.84 -11.04 -10.21
C ARG A 100 -18.79 -11.91 -9.41
N VAL A 101 -19.73 -11.27 -8.74
CA VAL A 101 -20.82 -11.99 -8.04
C VAL A 101 -21.93 -12.29 -9.03
N VAL A 102 -22.35 -13.56 -9.10
CA VAL A 102 -23.43 -13.99 -9.99
C VAL A 102 -24.75 -14.06 -9.23
N ILE A 103 -25.72 -13.27 -9.69
CA ILE A 103 -27.10 -13.31 -9.18
C ILE A 103 -28.02 -13.53 -10.36
N ASP A 104 -28.72 -14.65 -10.36
CA ASP A 104 -29.49 -15.14 -11.50
C ASP A 104 -28.59 -15.20 -12.76
N ASN A 105 -28.86 -14.43 -13.79
CA ASN A 105 -28.05 -14.40 -15.02
C ASN A 105 -27.21 -13.12 -15.15
N ARG A 106 -27.05 -12.35 -14.08
CA ARG A 106 -26.31 -11.10 -14.08
C ARG A 106 -25.06 -11.18 -13.20
N GLN A 107 -23.97 -10.66 -13.71
CA GLN A 107 -22.73 -10.50 -12.98
C GLN A 107 -22.63 -9.07 -12.41
N TYR A 108 -22.28 -8.97 -11.14
CA TYR A 108 -22.07 -7.71 -10.42
C TYR A 108 -20.62 -7.58 -10.00
N SER A 109 -20.03 -6.41 -10.17
CA SER A 109 -18.72 -6.12 -9.61
C SER A 109 -18.80 -5.88 -8.09
N PRO A 110 -17.71 -6.04 -7.34
CA PRO A 110 -17.65 -5.63 -5.94
C PRO A 110 -18.01 -4.16 -5.74
N GLN A 111 -17.64 -3.28 -6.68
CA GLN A 111 -18.01 -1.86 -6.68
C GLN A 111 -19.51 -1.66 -6.76
N GLU A 112 -20.22 -2.39 -7.65
CA GLU A 112 -21.68 -2.28 -7.76
C GLU A 112 -22.39 -2.72 -6.48
N ILE A 113 -21.94 -3.80 -5.85
CA ILE A 113 -22.52 -4.28 -4.57
C ILE A 113 -22.23 -3.28 -3.44
N SER A 114 -20.99 -2.77 -3.36
CA SER A 114 -20.62 -1.75 -2.37
C SER A 114 -21.38 -0.44 -2.58
N ALA A 115 -21.63 -0.08 -3.84
CA ALA A 115 -22.46 1.09 -4.16
C ALA A 115 -23.90 0.96 -3.63
N MET A 116 -24.47 -0.23 -3.58
CA MET A 116 -25.81 -0.44 -2.98
C MET A 116 -25.80 -0.17 -1.48
N ILE A 117 -24.70 -0.52 -0.79
CA ILE A 117 -24.51 -0.19 0.63
C ILE A 117 -24.38 1.33 0.79
N LEU A 118 -23.55 1.97 -0.04
CA LEU A 118 -23.36 3.42 -0.01
C LEU A 118 -24.65 4.19 -0.33
N GLN A 119 -25.49 3.68 -1.24
CA GLN A 119 -26.83 4.22 -1.52
C GLN A 119 -27.72 4.16 -0.27
N LYS A 120 -27.66 3.08 0.53
CA LYS A 120 -28.37 3.00 1.81
C LYS A 120 -27.84 4.04 2.81
N MET A 121 -26.51 4.26 2.87
CA MET A 121 -25.93 5.29 3.74
C MET A 121 -26.35 6.69 3.30
N LYS A 122 -26.28 6.98 1.99
CA LYS A 122 -26.77 8.22 1.41
C LYS A 122 -28.23 8.46 1.76
N LYS A 123 -29.10 7.48 1.52
CA LYS A 123 -30.54 7.57 1.83
C LYS A 123 -30.79 7.79 3.32
N THR A 124 -30.06 7.11 4.19
CA THR A 124 -30.14 7.30 5.66
C THR A 124 -29.82 8.75 6.02
N ALA A 125 -28.78 9.34 5.41
CA ALA A 125 -28.42 10.73 5.64
C ALA A 125 -29.46 11.72 5.10
N GLU A 126 -30.01 11.47 3.89
CA GLU A 126 -31.05 12.29 3.28
C GLU A 126 -32.33 12.29 4.10
N ASP A 127 -32.75 11.13 4.59
CA ASP A 127 -33.94 10.99 5.44
C ASP A 127 -33.77 11.74 6.78
N TYR A 128 -32.57 11.72 7.34
CA TYR A 128 -32.26 12.45 8.58
C TYR A 128 -32.18 13.96 8.36
N LEU A 129 -31.47 14.39 7.31
CA LEU A 129 -31.24 15.81 7.03
C LEU A 129 -32.42 16.52 6.36
N GLY A 130 -33.37 15.77 5.79
CA GLY A 130 -34.49 16.30 5.03
C GLY A 130 -34.09 17.01 3.72
N GLN A 131 -32.90 16.71 3.19
CA GLN A 131 -32.38 17.29 1.96
C GLN A 131 -31.53 16.27 1.18
N GLU A 132 -31.33 16.53 -0.10
CA GLU A 132 -30.46 15.72 -0.95
C GLU A 132 -28.99 15.81 -0.50
N VAL A 133 -28.29 14.67 -0.54
CA VAL A 133 -26.86 14.55 -0.24
C VAL A 133 -26.13 14.08 -1.48
N SER A 134 -25.20 14.90 -1.97
CA SER A 134 -24.43 14.62 -3.19
C SER A 134 -22.93 14.40 -2.95
N GLU A 135 -22.42 14.71 -1.75
CA GLU A 135 -20.98 14.69 -1.47
C GLU A 135 -20.67 13.85 -0.23
N ALA A 136 -19.57 13.09 -0.28
CA ALA A 136 -19.14 12.25 0.83
C ALA A 136 -17.60 12.19 0.97
N VAL A 137 -17.17 11.96 2.21
CA VAL A 137 -15.86 11.39 2.56
C VAL A 137 -16.08 9.92 2.88
N ILE A 138 -15.32 9.02 2.25
CA ILE A 138 -15.46 7.58 2.44
C ILE A 138 -14.14 7.02 3.00
N THR A 139 -14.22 6.11 3.96
CA THR A 139 -13.03 5.54 4.59
C THR A 139 -12.59 4.24 3.93
N VAL A 140 -11.30 3.96 4.05
CA VAL A 140 -10.66 2.71 3.64
C VAL A 140 -9.65 2.26 4.69
N PRO A 141 -9.35 0.97 4.81
CA PRO A 141 -8.20 0.51 5.58
C PRO A 141 -6.93 1.23 5.18
N ALA A 142 -6.05 1.52 6.14
CA ALA A 142 -4.81 2.24 5.86
C ALA A 142 -3.92 1.47 4.87
N TYR A 143 -4.01 0.15 4.90
CA TYR A 143 -3.25 -0.78 4.09
C TYR A 143 -3.85 -1.05 2.70
N PHE A 144 -5.00 -0.46 2.37
CA PHE A 144 -5.55 -0.56 1.02
C PHE A 144 -4.57 0.02 0.00
N ASN A 145 -4.30 -0.76 -1.05
CA ASN A 145 -3.52 -0.34 -2.18
C ASN A 145 -4.30 0.64 -3.07
N ASP A 146 -3.64 1.19 -4.08
CA ASP A 146 -4.22 2.17 -5.00
C ASP A 146 -5.46 1.62 -5.73
N ALA A 147 -5.44 0.37 -6.19
CA ALA A 147 -6.56 -0.26 -6.88
C ALA A 147 -7.80 -0.41 -5.97
N GLN A 148 -7.62 -0.75 -4.70
CA GLN A 148 -8.70 -0.88 -3.72
C GLN A 148 -9.28 0.49 -3.36
N ARG A 149 -8.44 1.53 -3.26
CA ARG A 149 -8.85 2.93 -3.05
C ARG A 149 -9.66 3.45 -4.24
N GLN A 150 -9.18 3.21 -5.45
CA GLN A 150 -9.86 3.59 -6.68
C GLN A 150 -11.21 2.87 -6.80
N ALA A 151 -11.27 1.55 -6.55
CA ALA A 151 -12.51 0.79 -6.57
C ALA A 151 -13.53 1.28 -5.52
N THR A 152 -13.06 1.74 -4.35
CA THR A 152 -13.93 2.33 -3.32
C THR A 152 -14.47 3.68 -3.78
N LYS A 153 -13.65 4.52 -4.43
CA LYS A 153 -14.08 5.78 -5.02
C LYS A 153 -15.13 5.56 -6.10
N GLU A 154 -14.92 4.61 -7.02
CA GLU A 154 -15.86 4.20 -8.05
C GLU A 154 -17.20 3.74 -7.47
N ALA A 155 -17.17 2.95 -6.37
CA ALA A 155 -18.38 2.54 -5.68
C ALA A 155 -19.19 3.76 -5.17
N GLY A 156 -18.50 4.80 -4.66
CA GLY A 156 -19.12 6.06 -4.27
C GLY A 156 -19.77 6.78 -5.45
N GLU A 157 -19.07 6.86 -6.57
CA GLU A 157 -19.58 7.48 -7.81
C GLU A 157 -20.79 6.71 -8.38
N ILE A 158 -20.74 5.38 -8.39
CA ILE A 158 -21.88 4.51 -8.77
C ILE A 158 -23.08 4.72 -7.83
N ALA A 159 -22.82 5.00 -6.55
CA ALA A 159 -23.87 5.32 -5.58
C ALA A 159 -24.50 6.71 -5.77
N GLY A 160 -23.99 7.51 -6.70
CA GLY A 160 -24.43 8.89 -6.95
C GLY A 160 -23.88 9.87 -5.92
N LEU A 161 -22.67 9.62 -5.43
CA LEU A 161 -21.93 10.50 -4.52
C LEU A 161 -20.68 11.05 -5.21
N THR A 162 -20.43 12.35 -5.09
CA THR A 162 -19.13 12.93 -5.38
C THR A 162 -18.21 12.65 -4.19
N VAL A 163 -17.25 11.75 -4.38
CA VAL A 163 -16.30 11.40 -3.34
C VAL A 163 -15.24 12.51 -3.24
N LYS A 164 -15.38 13.35 -2.22
CA LYS A 164 -14.49 14.50 -1.97
C LYS A 164 -13.12 14.06 -1.45
N ARG A 165 -13.10 13.00 -0.66
CA ARG A 165 -11.88 12.42 -0.10
C ARG A 165 -12.08 10.93 0.20
N ILE A 166 -11.05 10.14 -0.07
CA ILE A 166 -10.82 8.84 0.54
C ILE A 166 -9.86 9.07 1.71
N ILE A 167 -10.22 8.59 2.91
CA ILE A 167 -9.42 8.76 4.13
C ILE A 167 -9.18 7.39 4.77
N ASN A 168 -8.00 7.19 5.36
CA ASN A 168 -7.69 5.97 6.08
C ASN A 168 -8.50 5.86 7.38
N GLU A 169 -9.03 4.66 7.68
CA GLU A 169 -9.83 4.37 8.87
C GLU A 169 -9.13 4.78 10.17
N PRO A 170 -7.87 4.37 10.44
CA PRO A 170 -7.17 4.79 11.66
C PRO A 170 -6.91 6.29 11.71
N THR A 171 -6.73 6.94 10.57
CA THR A 171 -6.53 8.39 10.50
C THR A 171 -7.82 9.14 10.82
N ALA A 172 -8.96 8.66 10.31
CA ALA A 172 -10.27 9.17 10.66
C ALA A 172 -10.53 9.01 12.18
N ALA A 173 -10.22 7.85 12.74
CA ALA A 173 -10.35 7.60 14.17
C ALA A 173 -9.49 8.55 15.02
N ALA A 174 -8.26 8.83 14.56
CA ALA A 174 -7.38 9.80 15.22
C ALA A 174 -7.95 11.23 15.19
N LEU A 175 -8.56 11.65 14.07
CA LEU A 175 -9.25 12.94 13.97
C LEU A 175 -10.39 13.05 14.99
N ALA A 176 -11.23 12.01 15.10
CA ALA A 176 -12.33 11.99 16.05
C ALA A 176 -11.84 12.05 17.50
N TYR A 177 -10.77 11.31 17.82
CA TYR A 177 -10.16 11.30 19.15
C TYR A 177 -9.51 12.64 19.51
N GLY A 178 -8.79 13.24 18.56
CA GLY A 178 -7.95 14.42 18.80
C GLY A 178 -8.66 15.76 18.62
N LEU A 179 -9.93 15.78 18.16
CA LEU A 179 -10.64 17.04 17.85
C LEU A 179 -10.61 18.03 19.01
N ASP A 180 -10.81 17.54 20.24
CA ASP A 180 -10.82 18.34 21.46
C ASP A 180 -9.44 18.53 22.11
N LYS A 181 -8.38 17.92 21.53
CA LYS A 181 -7.02 17.84 22.11
C LYS A 181 -5.97 18.57 21.29
N LYS A 182 -6.35 19.51 20.44
CA LYS A 182 -5.50 20.20 19.45
C LYS A 182 -4.23 20.86 20.02
N SER A 183 -4.19 21.18 21.29
CA SER A 183 -3.07 21.87 21.95
C SER A 183 -2.10 20.93 22.70
N GLN A 184 -2.27 19.62 22.58
CA GLN A 184 -1.44 18.64 23.27
C GLN A 184 -0.62 17.87 22.24
N ASP A 185 0.71 17.91 22.39
CA ASP A 185 1.59 17.03 21.64
C ASP A 185 1.44 15.60 22.19
N GLN A 186 0.99 14.68 21.34
CA GLN A 186 0.75 13.29 21.72
C GLN A 186 1.22 12.35 20.61
N LYS A 187 1.81 11.23 21.01
CA LYS A 187 2.08 10.07 20.16
C LYS A 187 1.03 9.02 20.42
N ILE A 188 0.26 8.68 19.40
CA ILE A 188 -0.85 7.74 19.53
C ILE A 188 -0.63 6.52 18.63
N ALA A 189 -1.09 5.37 19.11
CA ALA A 189 -1.24 4.17 18.31
C ALA A 189 -2.73 3.91 18.09
N VAL A 190 -3.16 3.79 16.85
CA VAL A 190 -4.52 3.38 16.49
C VAL A 190 -4.48 1.92 16.08
N PHE A 191 -5.09 1.07 16.90
CA PHE A 191 -5.19 -0.37 16.71
C PHE A 191 -6.61 -0.67 16.22
N ASP A 192 -6.74 -0.93 14.92
CA ASP A 192 -8.02 -1.18 14.27
C ASP A 192 -8.15 -2.65 13.90
N LEU A 193 -9.03 -3.37 14.60
CA LEU A 193 -9.40 -4.75 14.30
C LEU A 193 -10.87 -4.82 13.93
N GLY A 194 -11.12 -4.70 12.65
CA GLY A 194 -12.45 -4.71 12.05
C GLY A 194 -13.03 -6.11 11.85
N GLY A 195 -14.01 -6.21 10.95
CA GLY A 195 -14.61 -7.48 10.57
C GLY A 195 -13.73 -8.31 9.63
N GLY A 196 -12.95 -7.67 8.77
CA GLY A 196 -12.16 -8.32 7.74
C GLY A 196 -10.68 -7.95 7.71
N THR A 197 -10.29 -6.86 8.38
CA THR A 197 -8.96 -6.26 8.29
C THR A 197 -8.42 -5.91 9.67
N PHE A 198 -7.11 -5.91 9.78
CA PHE A 198 -6.36 -5.39 10.90
C PHE A 198 -5.38 -4.32 10.44
N ASP A 199 -5.44 -3.13 11.02
CA ASP A 199 -4.52 -2.02 10.79
C ASP A 199 -3.94 -1.51 12.11
N ILE A 200 -2.68 -1.12 12.08
CA ILE A 200 -2.01 -0.37 13.13
C ILE A 200 -1.36 0.86 12.52
N SER A 201 -1.66 2.03 13.05
CA SER A 201 -1.03 3.30 12.63
C SER A 201 -0.45 4.02 13.83
N ILE A 202 0.74 4.57 13.65
CA ILE A 202 1.44 5.40 14.63
C ILE A 202 1.35 6.84 14.14
N LEU A 203 0.83 7.72 14.97
CA LEU A 203 0.61 9.13 14.64
C LEU A 203 1.23 10.05 15.70
N GLU A 204 1.61 11.23 15.26
CA GLU A 204 1.91 12.37 16.12
C GLU A 204 0.80 13.43 15.95
N LEU A 205 0.29 13.91 17.07
CA LEU A 205 -0.69 14.98 17.16
C LEU A 205 -0.02 16.18 17.81
N GLY A 206 -0.17 17.37 17.24
CA GLY A 206 0.35 18.61 17.83
C GLY A 206 -0.13 19.81 17.04
N ASP A 207 -0.48 20.90 17.72
CA ASP A 207 -0.91 22.17 17.12
C ASP A 207 -1.98 22.06 16.00
N GLY A 208 -2.90 21.08 16.13
CA GLY A 208 -3.94 20.80 15.13
C GLY A 208 -3.44 19.98 13.92
N VAL A 209 -2.19 19.56 13.90
CA VAL A 209 -1.63 18.67 12.88
C VAL A 209 -1.76 17.21 13.34
N PHE A 210 -2.27 16.37 12.45
CA PHE A 210 -2.39 14.92 12.61
C PHE A 210 -1.46 14.27 11.57
N GLU A 211 -0.28 13.87 11.99
CA GLU A 211 0.73 13.30 11.11
C GLU A 211 0.86 11.79 11.34
N VAL A 212 0.56 11.01 10.30
CA VAL A 212 0.85 9.57 10.30
C VAL A 212 2.35 9.37 10.10
N LYS A 213 3.00 8.68 11.02
CA LYS A 213 4.44 8.36 10.94
C LYS A 213 4.68 7.02 10.25
N SER A 214 3.80 6.07 10.51
CA SER A 214 3.85 4.74 9.88
C SER A 214 2.51 4.05 9.98
N THR A 215 2.29 3.11 9.06
CA THR A 215 1.16 2.19 9.08
C THR A 215 1.60 0.79 8.71
N ASN A 216 0.96 -0.21 9.29
CA ASN A 216 1.15 -1.63 8.96
C ASN A 216 -0.16 -2.38 9.21
N GLY A 217 -0.33 -3.61 8.67
CA GLY A 217 -1.59 -4.32 8.87
C GLY A 217 -1.65 -5.68 8.21
N ASP A 218 -2.86 -6.25 8.23
CA ASP A 218 -3.23 -7.50 7.56
C ASP A 218 -4.71 -7.43 7.19
N THR A 219 -5.03 -7.38 5.91
CA THR A 219 -6.40 -7.24 5.44
C THR A 219 -7.14 -8.54 5.27
N HIS A 220 -6.52 -9.65 5.69
CA HIS A 220 -7.15 -10.95 5.81
C HIS A 220 -7.23 -11.42 7.28
N LEU A 221 -7.13 -10.49 8.22
CA LEU A 221 -7.26 -10.73 9.65
C LEU A 221 -8.34 -9.83 10.25
N GLY A 222 -9.46 -10.42 10.65
CA GLY A 222 -10.56 -9.66 11.25
C GLY A 222 -11.58 -10.56 11.94
N GLY A 223 -12.69 -9.98 12.36
CA GLY A 223 -13.75 -10.66 13.09
C GLY A 223 -14.33 -11.88 12.38
N ASP A 224 -14.38 -11.89 11.04
CA ASP A 224 -14.82 -13.05 10.26
C ASP A 224 -13.89 -14.26 10.47
N ASP A 225 -12.59 -14.04 10.68
CA ASP A 225 -11.62 -15.11 10.93
C ASP A 225 -11.81 -15.73 12.32
N PHE A 226 -12.21 -14.91 13.30
CA PHE A 226 -12.62 -15.39 14.61
C PHE A 226 -13.92 -16.21 14.53
N ASP A 227 -14.89 -15.77 13.74
CA ASP A 227 -16.12 -16.52 13.49
C ASP A 227 -15.82 -17.89 12.84
N ASP A 228 -14.91 -17.93 11.87
CA ASP A 228 -14.51 -19.19 11.22
C ASP A 228 -13.89 -20.21 12.19
N LYS A 229 -13.18 -19.77 13.23
CA LYS A 229 -12.71 -20.67 14.29
C LYS A 229 -13.86 -21.34 15.02
N ILE A 230 -14.91 -20.58 15.32
CA ILE A 230 -16.11 -21.12 16.00
C ILE A 230 -16.90 -22.01 15.02
N ILE A 231 -17.08 -21.59 13.76
CA ILE A 231 -17.77 -22.38 12.70
C ILE A 231 -17.09 -23.73 12.56
N ASN A 232 -15.78 -23.75 12.41
CA ASN A 232 -15.02 -24.99 12.26
C ASN A 232 -15.14 -25.88 13.50
N TRP A 233 -15.03 -25.32 14.69
CA TRP A 233 -15.21 -26.07 15.94
C TRP A 233 -16.61 -26.70 16.01
N LEU A 234 -17.68 -25.94 15.74
CA LEU A 234 -19.06 -26.45 15.75
C LEU A 234 -19.29 -27.56 14.72
N ALA A 235 -18.78 -27.38 13.51
CA ALA A 235 -18.91 -28.35 12.43
C ALA A 235 -18.14 -29.64 12.74
N ASP A 236 -16.95 -29.54 13.30
CA ASP A 236 -16.14 -30.69 13.71
C ASP A 236 -16.80 -31.46 14.87
N GLU A 237 -17.42 -30.76 15.83
CA GLU A 237 -18.21 -31.38 16.90
C GLU A 237 -19.45 -32.13 16.33
N PHE A 238 -20.16 -31.51 15.37
CA PHE A 238 -21.27 -32.19 14.71
C PHE A 238 -20.82 -33.41 13.89
N GLN A 239 -19.68 -33.31 13.21
CA GLN A 239 -19.09 -34.40 12.45
C GLN A 239 -18.67 -35.58 13.36
N LYS A 240 -18.18 -35.30 14.56
CA LYS A 240 -17.86 -36.33 15.56
C LYS A 240 -19.11 -37.09 16.02
N ASP A 241 -20.21 -36.37 16.24
CA ASP A 241 -21.45 -36.95 16.74
C ASP A 241 -22.23 -37.71 15.67
N GLU A 242 -22.33 -37.13 14.46
CA GLU A 242 -23.26 -37.57 13.42
C GLU A 242 -22.56 -38.09 12.14
N GLY A 243 -21.24 -37.98 12.04
CA GLY A 243 -20.44 -38.46 10.91
C GLY A 243 -20.54 -37.65 9.62
N VAL A 244 -21.17 -36.46 9.65
CA VAL A 244 -21.42 -35.60 8.48
C VAL A 244 -20.82 -34.22 8.66
N ASP A 245 -20.12 -33.73 7.63
CA ASP A 245 -19.61 -32.34 7.58
C ASP A 245 -20.70 -31.41 7.01
N ILE A 246 -21.29 -30.60 7.87
CA ILE A 246 -22.40 -29.69 7.53
C ILE A 246 -21.93 -28.35 6.91
N ARG A 247 -20.59 -28.08 6.83
CA ARG A 247 -20.06 -26.88 6.17
C ARG A 247 -20.38 -26.83 4.67
N LYS A 248 -20.65 -27.98 4.05
CA LYS A 248 -20.94 -28.11 2.62
C LYS A 248 -22.37 -27.71 2.26
N ASP A 249 -23.26 -27.65 3.23
CA ASP A 249 -24.63 -27.20 3.00
C ASP A 249 -24.73 -25.70 3.23
N PRO A 250 -25.17 -24.91 2.23
CA PRO A 250 -25.19 -23.43 2.34
C PRO A 250 -26.07 -22.90 3.46
N MET A 251 -27.22 -23.59 3.75
CA MET A 251 -28.14 -23.16 4.81
C MET A 251 -27.58 -23.49 6.20
N ALA A 252 -27.00 -24.67 6.37
CA ALA A 252 -26.36 -25.06 7.62
C ALA A 252 -25.12 -24.16 7.87
N HIS A 253 -24.30 -23.91 6.87
CA HIS A 253 -23.14 -23.03 6.96
C HIS A 253 -23.55 -21.60 7.37
N GLN A 254 -24.60 -21.03 6.76
CA GLN A 254 -25.08 -19.69 7.13
C GLN A 254 -25.60 -19.65 8.57
N ARG A 255 -26.28 -20.69 9.03
CA ARG A 255 -26.75 -20.80 10.42
C ARG A 255 -25.58 -20.93 11.40
N LEU A 256 -24.54 -21.68 11.05
CA LEU A 256 -23.29 -21.74 11.84
C LEU A 256 -22.63 -20.36 11.93
N LYS A 257 -22.56 -19.63 10.80
CA LYS A 257 -21.96 -18.28 10.76
C LYS A 257 -22.69 -17.30 11.67
N GLU A 258 -24.02 -17.24 11.58
CA GLU A 258 -24.79 -16.35 12.45
C GLU A 258 -24.67 -16.69 13.94
N ALA A 259 -24.65 -17.99 14.25
CA ALA A 259 -24.45 -18.45 15.62
C ALA A 259 -23.05 -18.15 16.15
N ALA A 260 -22.02 -18.28 15.30
CA ALA A 260 -20.64 -17.97 15.64
C ALA A 260 -20.44 -16.47 15.90
N GLU A 261 -20.93 -15.61 15.00
CA GLU A 261 -20.91 -14.14 15.19
C GLU A 261 -21.60 -13.74 16.50
N LYS A 262 -22.80 -14.29 16.74
CA LYS A 262 -23.54 -14.04 17.98
C LYS A 262 -22.76 -14.49 19.22
N ALA A 263 -22.20 -15.69 19.19
CA ALA A 263 -21.42 -16.24 20.30
C ALA A 263 -20.16 -15.38 20.58
N LYS A 264 -19.41 -14.96 19.53
CA LYS A 264 -18.28 -14.05 19.63
C LYS A 264 -18.67 -12.74 20.35
N ILE A 265 -19.79 -12.13 19.94
CA ILE A 265 -20.27 -10.88 20.55
C ILE A 265 -20.64 -11.11 22.01
N GLU A 266 -21.40 -12.16 22.34
CA GLU A 266 -21.83 -12.48 23.71
C GLU A 266 -20.64 -12.77 24.63
N LEU A 267 -19.61 -13.48 24.13
CA LEU A 267 -18.40 -13.81 24.89
C LEU A 267 -17.51 -12.58 25.17
N SER A 268 -17.74 -11.44 24.51
CA SER A 268 -17.07 -10.18 24.87
C SER A 268 -17.54 -9.64 26.24
N SER A 269 -18.76 -9.97 26.66
CA SER A 269 -19.32 -9.53 27.95
C SER A 269 -19.59 -10.69 28.92
N SER A 270 -19.85 -11.90 28.41
CA SER A 270 -20.17 -13.09 29.21
C SER A 270 -19.00 -14.06 29.27
N THR A 271 -18.94 -14.88 30.33
CA THR A 271 -17.91 -15.94 30.49
C THR A 271 -18.23 -17.21 29.71
N SER A 272 -19.48 -17.41 29.31
CA SER A 272 -19.92 -18.54 28.49
C SER A 272 -21.20 -18.19 27.74
N THR A 273 -21.46 -18.88 26.64
CA THR A 273 -22.70 -18.79 25.87
C THR A 273 -23.15 -20.18 25.41
N GLU A 274 -24.47 -20.39 25.32
CA GLU A 274 -25.05 -21.59 24.73
C GLU A 274 -25.36 -21.33 23.26
N ILE A 275 -24.81 -22.18 22.39
CA ILE A 275 -25.10 -22.19 20.96
C ILE A 275 -26.12 -23.31 20.72
N ASN A 276 -27.35 -22.95 20.35
CA ASN A 276 -28.42 -23.87 20.12
C ASN A 276 -28.95 -23.71 18.70
N LEU A 277 -28.73 -24.75 17.89
CA LEU A 277 -29.12 -24.82 16.47
C LEU A 277 -30.07 -26.01 16.24
N PRO A 278 -31.37 -25.81 16.52
CA PRO A 278 -32.37 -26.88 16.33
C PRO A 278 -32.52 -27.18 14.84
N TYR A 279 -32.64 -28.48 14.51
CA TYR A 279 -32.85 -28.96 13.14
C TYR A 279 -31.81 -28.41 12.15
N ILE A 280 -30.51 -28.41 12.55
CA ILE A 280 -29.43 -27.82 11.75
C ILE A 280 -29.25 -28.55 10.42
N PHE A 281 -29.31 -29.87 10.47
CA PHE A 281 -29.13 -30.71 9.28
C PHE A 281 -29.81 -32.11 9.44
N PRO A 282 -30.43 -32.67 8.38
CA PRO A 282 -30.98 -34.02 8.41
C PRO A 282 -29.89 -35.08 8.13
N VAL A 283 -29.73 -36.05 9.01
CA VAL A 283 -28.86 -37.22 8.81
C VAL A 283 -29.71 -38.43 8.62
N ASN A 284 -29.59 -39.11 7.47
CA ASN A 284 -30.44 -40.25 7.08
C ASN A 284 -31.94 -39.95 7.19
N GLY A 285 -32.36 -38.74 6.82
CA GLY A 285 -33.72 -38.27 6.87
C GLY A 285 -34.25 -37.89 8.27
N ILE A 286 -33.41 -37.98 9.29
CA ILE A 286 -33.74 -37.62 10.68
C ILE A 286 -33.14 -36.23 10.98
N PRO A 287 -33.97 -35.21 11.31
CA PRO A 287 -33.48 -33.90 11.69
C PRO A 287 -32.60 -33.98 12.93
N LYS A 288 -31.39 -33.40 12.88
CA LYS A 288 -30.42 -33.32 13.98
C LYS A 288 -30.31 -31.92 14.54
N HIS A 289 -29.95 -31.83 15.81
CA HIS A 289 -29.75 -30.60 16.53
C HIS A 289 -28.27 -30.46 16.90
N LEU A 290 -27.77 -29.23 16.97
CA LEU A 290 -26.45 -28.95 17.50
C LEU A 290 -26.61 -28.01 18.70
N VAL A 291 -26.27 -28.52 19.89
CA VAL A 291 -26.27 -27.73 21.12
C VAL A 291 -24.90 -27.83 21.75
N ARG A 292 -24.23 -26.69 21.95
CA ARG A 292 -22.91 -26.62 22.59
C ARG A 292 -22.82 -25.40 23.48
N THR A 293 -22.14 -25.55 24.58
CA THR A 293 -21.72 -24.42 25.42
C THR A 293 -20.28 -24.06 25.06
N LEU A 294 -20.06 -22.80 24.67
CA LEU A 294 -18.74 -22.25 24.42
C LEU A 294 -18.36 -21.30 25.53
N THR A 295 -17.25 -21.57 26.22
CA THR A 295 -16.71 -20.66 27.23
C THR A 295 -15.79 -19.63 26.59
N ARG A 296 -15.65 -18.45 27.21
CA ARG A 296 -14.69 -17.41 26.78
C ARG A 296 -13.26 -17.97 26.71
N ALA A 297 -12.83 -18.72 27.71
CA ALA A 297 -11.49 -19.33 27.72
C ALA A 297 -11.26 -20.27 26.54
N GLN A 298 -12.24 -21.08 26.18
CA GLN A 298 -12.17 -21.96 25.02
C GLN A 298 -12.15 -21.17 23.70
N PHE A 299 -12.98 -20.13 23.59
CA PHE A 299 -12.98 -19.23 22.44
C PHE A 299 -11.62 -18.52 22.26
N GLU A 300 -11.08 -17.97 23.32
CA GLU A 300 -9.77 -17.31 23.33
C GLU A 300 -8.65 -18.28 22.95
N GLN A 301 -8.71 -19.53 23.41
CA GLN A 301 -7.76 -20.58 23.00
C GLN A 301 -7.88 -20.91 21.50
N LEU A 302 -9.10 -21.04 20.97
CA LEU A 302 -9.33 -21.27 19.52
C LEU A 302 -8.76 -20.15 18.67
N CYS A 303 -8.81 -18.91 19.18
CA CYS A 303 -8.43 -17.70 18.45
C CYS A 303 -7.03 -17.17 18.79
N ASP A 304 -6.26 -17.84 19.67
CA ASP A 304 -4.96 -17.33 20.14
C ASP A 304 -4.02 -16.98 18.98
N SER A 305 -3.92 -17.83 17.97
CA SER A 305 -3.08 -17.57 16.80
C SER A 305 -3.45 -16.29 16.05
N LEU A 306 -4.73 -15.94 15.99
CA LEU A 306 -5.21 -14.70 15.34
C LEU A 306 -4.86 -13.47 16.18
N ILE A 307 -4.99 -13.59 17.52
CA ILE A 307 -4.63 -12.52 18.45
C ILE A 307 -3.12 -12.25 18.41
N GLN A 308 -2.30 -13.31 18.43
CA GLN A 308 -0.84 -13.18 18.33
C GLN A 308 -0.41 -12.56 16.98
N ALA A 309 -1.11 -12.87 15.89
CA ALA A 309 -0.80 -12.33 14.56
C ALA A 309 -0.92 -10.80 14.48
N THR A 310 -1.68 -10.14 15.38
CA THR A 310 -1.77 -8.67 15.41
C THR A 310 -0.51 -7.98 15.92
N ILE A 311 0.37 -8.69 16.64
CA ILE A 311 1.49 -8.08 17.36
C ILE A 311 2.68 -7.78 16.44
N GLU A 312 2.95 -8.62 15.46
CA GLU A 312 4.08 -8.38 14.56
C GLU A 312 3.90 -7.11 13.69
N PRO A 313 2.72 -6.83 13.11
CA PRO A 313 2.48 -5.53 12.50
C PRO A 313 2.67 -4.34 13.44
N CYS A 314 2.25 -4.47 14.72
CA CYS A 314 2.47 -3.40 15.71
C CYS A 314 3.97 -3.13 15.94
N ARG A 315 4.79 -4.18 16.03
CA ARG A 315 6.25 -4.06 16.19
C ARG A 315 6.88 -3.37 14.99
N LYS A 316 6.49 -3.76 13.76
CA LYS A 316 6.97 -3.15 12.52
C LYS A 316 6.58 -1.68 12.40
N ALA A 317 5.32 -1.34 12.70
CA ALA A 317 4.88 0.05 12.66
C ALA A 317 5.68 0.94 13.63
N LEU A 318 5.94 0.48 14.85
CA LEU A 318 6.79 1.20 15.80
C LEU A 318 8.23 1.35 15.29
N GLN A 319 8.78 0.29 14.70
CA GLN A 319 10.13 0.32 14.12
C GLN A 319 10.22 1.33 12.96
N ASP A 320 9.26 1.31 12.04
CA ASP A 320 9.18 2.21 10.89
C ASP A 320 9.02 3.68 11.33
N ALA A 321 8.29 3.92 12.44
CA ALA A 321 8.18 5.23 13.06
C ALA A 321 9.41 5.64 13.90
N ASN A 322 10.43 4.80 14.03
CA ASN A 322 11.57 4.98 14.94
C ASN A 322 11.14 5.21 16.41
N MET A 323 10.09 4.51 16.86
CA MET A 323 9.52 4.62 18.20
C MET A 323 9.53 3.28 18.92
N LYS A 324 9.46 3.35 20.25
CA LYS A 324 9.24 2.18 21.14
C LYS A 324 7.81 2.21 21.64
N ALA A 325 7.29 1.08 22.10
CA ALA A 325 5.97 1.01 22.72
C ALA A 325 5.81 1.98 23.92
N SER A 326 6.91 2.22 24.66
CA SER A 326 6.94 3.19 25.78
C SER A 326 6.76 4.64 25.35
N ASP A 327 7.05 4.98 24.10
CA ASP A 327 6.98 6.35 23.59
C ASP A 327 5.56 6.75 23.19
N ILE A 328 4.66 5.76 23.09
CA ILE A 328 3.25 5.98 22.75
C ILE A 328 2.52 6.49 23.99
N ASP A 329 1.84 7.62 23.89
CA ASP A 329 1.07 8.24 24.98
C ASP A 329 -0.28 7.57 25.14
N GLU A 330 -0.99 7.29 24.04
CA GLU A 330 -2.32 6.71 24.04
C GLU A 330 -2.47 5.61 22.99
N VAL A 331 -3.26 4.59 23.30
CA VAL A 331 -3.65 3.52 22.37
C VAL A 331 -5.14 3.57 22.15
N ILE A 332 -5.56 3.81 20.90
CA ILE A 332 -6.98 3.91 20.52
C ILE A 332 -7.39 2.59 19.89
N LEU A 333 -8.49 2.01 20.37
CA LEU A 333 -9.07 0.80 19.81
C LEU A 333 -10.21 1.16 18.86
N VAL A 334 -10.15 0.58 17.67
CA VAL A 334 -11.09 0.75 16.57
C VAL A 334 -11.54 -0.62 16.08
N GLY A 335 -12.77 -0.70 15.54
CA GLY A 335 -13.36 -1.95 15.04
C GLY A 335 -13.98 -2.81 16.16
N GLY A 336 -15.10 -3.45 15.83
CA GLY A 336 -15.89 -4.24 16.77
C GLY A 336 -15.16 -5.41 17.42
N SER A 337 -14.15 -5.98 16.72
CA SER A 337 -13.37 -7.12 17.22
C SER A 337 -12.41 -6.73 18.35
N THR A 338 -12.10 -5.45 18.53
CA THR A 338 -11.32 -4.95 19.69
C THR A 338 -12.08 -5.04 21.01
N ARG A 339 -13.39 -5.34 20.97
CA ARG A 339 -14.19 -5.60 22.18
C ARG A 339 -13.87 -6.95 22.83
N ILE A 340 -13.19 -7.85 22.14
CA ILE A 340 -12.75 -9.15 22.65
C ILE A 340 -11.75 -8.92 23.80
N PRO A 341 -12.01 -9.43 25.04
CA PRO A 341 -11.15 -9.16 26.18
C PRO A 341 -9.69 -9.56 26.00
N ALA A 342 -9.43 -10.72 25.38
CA ALA A 342 -8.08 -11.18 25.11
C ALA A 342 -7.31 -10.27 24.13
N VAL A 343 -8.00 -9.63 23.18
CA VAL A 343 -7.39 -8.63 22.28
C VAL A 343 -6.98 -7.40 23.11
N GLN A 344 -7.87 -6.87 23.96
CA GLN A 344 -7.57 -5.72 24.83
C GLN A 344 -6.40 -6.00 25.78
N GLN A 345 -6.39 -7.19 26.38
CA GLN A 345 -5.30 -7.62 27.24
C GLN A 345 -3.98 -7.70 26.46
N LYS A 346 -3.99 -8.27 25.26
CA LYS A 346 -2.80 -8.40 24.44
C LYS A 346 -2.22 -7.04 24.02
N VAL A 347 -3.09 -6.10 23.65
CA VAL A 347 -2.70 -4.70 23.36
C VAL A 347 -2.09 -4.04 24.58
N GLN A 348 -2.72 -4.19 25.76
CA GLN A 348 -2.21 -3.65 27.02
C GLN A 348 -0.83 -4.25 27.38
N GLU A 349 -0.65 -5.56 27.21
CA GLU A 349 0.63 -6.23 27.44
C GLU A 349 1.73 -5.69 26.52
N PHE A 350 1.40 -5.49 25.23
CA PHE A 350 2.36 -5.04 24.23
C PHE A 350 2.79 -3.58 24.41
N PHE A 351 1.83 -2.66 24.62
CA PHE A 351 2.12 -1.23 24.78
C PHE A 351 2.46 -0.83 26.25
N GLY A 352 2.26 -1.73 27.21
CA GLY A 352 2.52 -1.45 28.64
C GLY A 352 1.53 -0.50 29.28
N LYS A 353 0.40 -0.21 28.61
CA LYS A 353 -0.66 0.71 29.11
C LYS A 353 -2.05 0.26 28.64
N ALA A 354 -3.06 0.59 29.42
CA ALA A 354 -4.44 0.28 29.07
C ALA A 354 -4.87 1.11 27.85
N PRO A 355 -5.60 0.51 26.88
CA PRO A 355 -6.17 1.26 25.77
C PRO A 355 -7.16 2.33 26.24
N SER A 356 -7.23 3.43 25.49
CA SER A 356 -8.19 4.52 25.74
C SER A 356 -9.62 4.03 25.54
N LYS A 357 -10.51 4.45 26.45
CA LYS A 357 -11.96 4.18 26.39
C LYS A 357 -12.77 5.39 25.92
N GLY A 358 -12.10 6.41 25.40
CA GLY A 358 -12.73 7.71 25.07
C GLY A 358 -13.56 7.71 23.80
N VAL A 359 -13.52 6.66 22.98
CA VAL A 359 -14.24 6.58 21.70
C VAL A 359 -15.06 5.29 21.58
N ASN A 360 -16.14 5.34 20.81
CA ASN A 360 -16.88 4.13 20.43
C ASN A 360 -16.19 3.49 19.21
N PRO A 361 -15.62 2.27 19.32
CA PRO A 361 -14.87 1.64 18.25
C PRO A 361 -15.68 1.31 17.00
N ASP A 362 -17.00 1.29 17.07
CA ASP A 362 -17.90 1.01 15.93
C ASP A 362 -18.32 2.28 15.16
N GLU A 363 -18.06 3.47 15.70
CA GLU A 363 -18.57 4.75 15.19
C GLU A 363 -17.47 5.77 14.92
N VAL A 364 -16.33 5.66 15.60
CA VAL A 364 -15.26 6.67 15.62
C VAL A 364 -14.73 6.98 14.22
N VAL A 365 -14.70 5.98 13.33
CA VAL A 365 -14.24 6.12 11.94
C VAL A 365 -15.19 7.02 11.13
N ALA A 366 -16.50 6.76 11.21
CA ALA A 366 -17.50 7.60 10.53
C ALA A 366 -17.51 9.03 11.10
N VAL A 367 -17.34 9.19 12.40
CA VAL A 367 -17.19 10.48 13.07
C VAL A 367 -16.00 11.25 12.51
N GLY A 368 -14.83 10.60 12.39
CA GLY A 368 -13.64 11.22 11.81
C GLY A 368 -13.80 11.57 10.33
N ALA A 369 -14.48 10.73 9.56
CA ALA A 369 -14.81 11.03 8.18
C ALA A 369 -15.74 12.26 8.06
N ALA A 370 -16.72 12.42 8.96
CA ALA A 370 -17.57 13.61 9.01
C ALA A 370 -16.77 14.87 9.37
N ILE A 371 -15.86 14.78 10.34
CA ILE A 371 -14.95 15.89 10.70
C ILE A 371 -14.12 16.31 9.48
N GLN A 372 -13.57 15.34 8.73
CA GLN A 372 -12.85 15.63 7.48
C GLN A 372 -13.75 16.33 6.45
N GLY A 373 -15.03 15.95 6.36
CA GLY A 373 -16.04 16.66 5.58
C GLY A 373 -16.18 18.12 6.03
N GLY A 374 -16.22 18.36 7.34
CA GLY A 374 -16.25 19.71 7.94
C GLY A 374 -14.99 20.53 7.68
N VAL A 375 -13.82 19.90 7.62
CA VAL A 375 -12.55 20.55 7.21
C VAL A 375 -12.64 21.00 5.75
N LEU A 376 -13.15 20.14 4.85
CA LEU A 376 -13.29 20.45 3.42
C LEU A 376 -14.31 21.56 3.14
N THR A 377 -15.35 21.72 3.98
CA THR A 377 -16.32 22.82 3.88
C THR A 377 -15.90 24.10 4.59
N GLY A 378 -14.84 24.03 5.42
CA GLY A 378 -14.38 25.14 6.28
C GLY A 378 -15.21 25.32 7.55
N GLU A 379 -16.12 24.39 7.89
CA GLU A 379 -16.84 24.35 9.17
C GLU A 379 -15.87 24.03 10.31
N VAL A 380 -14.92 23.12 10.09
CA VAL A 380 -13.83 22.79 11.02
C VAL A 380 -12.56 23.50 10.55
N LYS A 381 -11.94 24.26 11.43
CA LYS A 381 -10.72 25.04 11.16
C LYS A 381 -9.55 24.52 12.00
N ASP A 382 -8.34 24.88 11.56
CA ASP A 382 -7.10 24.60 12.28
C ASP A 382 -6.86 23.09 12.49
N VAL A 383 -7.17 22.29 11.45
CA VAL A 383 -6.89 20.86 11.39
C VAL A 383 -6.20 20.56 10.07
N LEU A 384 -5.02 19.96 10.15
CA LEU A 384 -4.25 19.46 9.01
C LEU A 384 -4.00 17.97 9.18
N LEU A 385 -4.36 17.19 8.16
CA LEU A 385 -4.16 15.77 8.12
C LEU A 385 -3.08 15.41 7.11
N LEU A 386 -2.03 14.72 7.56
CA LEU A 386 -0.95 14.20 6.76
C LEU A 386 -0.93 12.66 6.87
N ASP A 387 -1.21 11.99 5.77
CA ASP A 387 -1.22 10.54 5.67
C ASP A 387 0.02 10.02 4.93
N VAL A 388 0.21 8.71 4.85
CA VAL A 388 1.40 8.10 4.24
C VAL A 388 1.05 6.98 3.26
N THR A 389 1.95 6.73 2.29
CA THR A 389 1.86 5.53 1.42
C THR A 389 2.39 4.30 2.15
N PRO A 390 1.68 3.14 2.10
CA PRO A 390 2.06 1.95 2.89
C PRO A 390 3.28 1.20 2.34
N LEU A 391 3.61 1.35 1.05
CA LEU A 391 4.69 0.64 0.36
C LEU A 391 5.48 1.55 -0.56
N SER A 392 6.75 1.18 -0.80
CA SER A 392 7.60 1.83 -1.80
C SER A 392 7.08 1.61 -3.22
N LEU A 393 7.23 2.63 -4.05
CA LEU A 393 6.83 2.68 -5.44
C LEU A 393 8.03 3.01 -6.32
N GLY A 394 8.15 2.35 -7.45
CA GLY A 394 9.27 2.54 -8.35
C GLY A 394 9.04 1.94 -9.73
N ILE A 395 10.10 1.92 -10.53
CA ILE A 395 10.09 1.30 -11.86
C ILE A 395 11.18 0.26 -12.00
N GLU A 396 10.98 -0.66 -12.94
CA GLU A 396 12.04 -1.56 -13.39
C GLU A 396 13.07 -0.78 -14.21
N THR A 397 14.35 -0.97 -13.87
CA THR A 397 15.49 -0.40 -14.58
C THR A 397 16.39 -1.50 -15.13
N LEU A 398 17.46 -1.10 -15.80
CA LEU A 398 18.40 -2.01 -16.47
C LEU A 398 18.86 -3.14 -15.52
N GLY A 399 18.79 -4.38 -16.00
CA GLY A 399 19.14 -5.56 -15.21
C GLY A 399 18.02 -6.11 -14.33
N GLY A 400 16.78 -5.62 -14.48
CA GLY A 400 15.63 -6.09 -13.69
C GLY A 400 15.63 -5.61 -12.25
N VAL A 401 16.28 -4.47 -11.98
CA VAL A 401 16.34 -3.85 -10.65
C VAL A 401 15.11 -2.94 -10.46
N MET A 402 14.52 -2.95 -9.28
CA MET A 402 13.53 -1.93 -8.88
C MET A 402 14.24 -0.69 -8.38
N THR A 403 14.09 0.41 -9.12
CA THR A 403 14.51 1.74 -8.67
C THR A 403 13.33 2.43 -8.02
N LYS A 404 13.44 2.71 -6.71
CA LYS A 404 12.39 3.34 -5.92
C LYS A 404 12.39 4.85 -6.19
N LEU A 405 11.21 5.42 -6.48
CA LEU A 405 11.00 6.87 -6.57
C LEU A 405 10.35 7.40 -5.30
N ILE A 406 9.42 6.62 -4.71
CA ILE A 406 8.73 6.97 -3.47
C ILE A 406 8.94 5.83 -2.49
N GLU A 407 9.53 6.12 -1.33
CA GLU A 407 9.73 5.15 -0.26
C GLU A 407 8.44 4.90 0.54
N ALA A 408 8.33 3.72 1.15
CA ALA A 408 7.23 3.42 2.09
C ALA A 408 7.17 4.46 3.22
N ASN A 409 5.97 4.71 3.73
CA ASN A 409 5.69 5.70 4.78
C ASN A 409 6.06 7.15 4.38
N THR A 410 6.13 7.45 3.07
CA THR A 410 6.24 8.84 2.58
C THR A 410 4.89 9.54 2.74
N THR A 411 4.92 10.75 3.31
CA THR A 411 3.72 11.60 3.48
C THR A 411 3.06 11.92 2.14
N ILE A 412 1.74 11.83 2.07
CA ILE A 412 0.92 12.14 0.90
C ILE A 412 0.00 13.35 1.16
N PRO A 413 -0.31 14.17 0.13
CA PRO A 413 0.07 14.01 -1.28
C PRO A 413 1.55 14.25 -1.53
N THR A 414 2.12 13.55 -2.51
CA THR A 414 3.52 13.69 -2.88
C THR A 414 3.74 13.50 -4.37
N LYS A 415 4.74 14.22 -4.89
CA LYS A 415 5.15 14.12 -6.28
C LYS A 415 6.66 13.97 -6.36
N LYS A 416 7.15 12.94 -7.06
CA LYS A 416 8.56 12.68 -7.29
C LYS A 416 8.81 12.42 -8.76
N SER A 417 9.89 13.00 -9.27
CA SER A 417 10.32 12.83 -10.66
C SER A 417 11.79 12.46 -10.70
N GLU A 418 12.12 11.50 -11.55
CA GLU A 418 13.51 11.11 -11.84
C GLU A 418 13.72 10.98 -13.34
N VAL A 419 14.96 11.22 -13.79
CA VAL A 419 15.33 11.17 -15.20
C VAL A 419 16.06 9.85 -15.48
N PHE A 420 15.49 9.08 -16.38
CA PHE A 420 16.03 7.81 -16.88
C PHE A 420 16.47 7.97 -18.33
N SER A 421 17.11 6.92 -18.88
CA SER A 421 17.56 6.92 -20.26
C SER A 421 17.31 5.58 -20.93
N THR A 422 17.56 5.52 -22.26
CA THR A 422 17.46 4.30 -23.04
C THR A 422 18.59 3.32 -22.73
N ALA A 423 18.29 2.03 -22.74
CA ALA A 423 19.24 0.93 -22.50
C ALA A 423 19.95 0.46 -23.78
N ALA A 424 19.45 0.80 -24.97
CA ALA A 424 20.00 0.42 -26.25
C ALA A 424 20.12 1.63 -27.21
N ASP A 425 21.04 1.53 -28.19
CA ASP A 425 21.19 2.54 -29.23
C ASP A 425 19.97 2.56 -30.15
N ASN A 426 19.54 3.78 -30.52
CA ASN A 426 18.41 4.02 -31.42
C ASN A 426 17.10 3.36 -30.96
N GLN A 427 16.92 3.23 -29.68
CA GLN A 427 15.69 2.68 -29.09
C GLN A 427 14.50 3.64 -29.32
N PRO A 428 13.45 3.22 -30.07
CA PRO A 428 12.38 4.12 -30.49
C PRO A 428 11.29 4.30 -29.43
N SER A 429 11.27 3.41 -28.41
CA SER A 429 10.30 3.42 -27.31
C SER A 429 10.90 2.89 -26.02
N VAL A 430 10.37 3.31 -24.89
CA VAL A 430 10.69 2.73 -23.57
C VAL A 430 9.41 2.21 -22.93
N GLU A 431 9.48 1.00 -22.36
CA GLU A 431 8.42 0.48 -21.47
C GLU A 431 8.65 1.02 -20.05
N ILE A 432 7.65 1.62 -19.47
CA ILE A 432 7.62 2.00 -18.06
C ILE A 432 6.88 0.90 -17.32
N HIS A 433 7.62 0.08 -16.59
CA HIS A 433 7.10 -1.01 -15.77
C HIS A 433 7.05 -0.54 -14.32
N ILE A 434 5.85 -0.28 -13.83
CA ILE A 434 5.58 0.30 -12.50
C ILE A 434 5.46 -0.83 -11.49
N LEU A 435 6.20 -0.68 -10.39
CA LEU A 435 6.35 -1.69 -9.34
C LEU A 435 5.99 -1.13 -7.98
N GLN A 436 5.44 -1.99 -7.12
CA GLN A 436 5.18 -1.72 -5.72
C GLN A 436 5.76 -2.84 -4.85
N GLY A 437 6.49 -2.49 -3.80
CA GLY A 437 7.08 -3.43 -2.85
C GLY A 437 8.45 -3.00 -2.34
N GLU A 438 9.08 -3.87 -1.56
CA GLU A 438 10.33 -3.55 -0.85
C GLU A 438 11.54 -4.33 -1.37
N ARG A 439 11.34 -5.25 -2.35
CA ARG A 439 12.43 -6.10 -2.86
C ARG A 439 13.28 -5.33 -3.88
N PRO A 440 14.62 -5.54 -3.89
CA PRO A 440 15.52 -4.89 -4.85
C PRO A 440 15.29 -5.30 -6.31
N MET A 441 14.84 -6.54 -6.57
CA MET A 441 14.64 -7.03 -7.92
C MET A 441 13.19 -6.84 -8.37
N ALA A 442 12.99 -6.38 -9.61
CA ALA A 442 11.68 -6.10 -10.18
C ALA A 442 10.73 -7.31 -10.15
N ARG A 443 11.24 -8.51 -10.45
CA ARG A 443 10.46 -9.78 -10.47
C ARG A 443 9.86 -10.15 -9.11
N ASP A 444 10.46 -9.66 -8.01
CA ASP A 444 10.08 -9.99 -6.64
C ASP A 444 9.12 -8.95 -6.05
N ASN A 445 8.81 -7.91 -6.82
CA ASN A 445 7.84 -6.88 -6.49
C ASN A 445 6.59 -7.03 -7.38
N LYS A 446 5.50 -6.40 -6.97
CA LYS A 446 4.28 -6.43 -7.76
C LYS A 446 4.29 -5.41 -8.88
N THR A 447 3.96 -5.88 -10.07
CA THR A 447 3.56 -5.03 -11.19
C THR A 447 2.22 -4.40 -10.89
N ILE A 448 2.16 -3.07 -10.87
CA ILE A 448 0.92 -2.32 -10.73
C ILE A 448 0.50 -1.62 -12.03
N GLY A 449 1.40 -1.52 -12.99
CA GLY A 449 1.08 -1.00 -14.31
C GLY A 449 2.24 -1.11 -15.30
N ARG A 450 1.91 -1.03 -16.59
CA ARG A 450 2.88 -0.94 -17.69
C ARG A 450 2.34 -0.04 -18.78
N PHE A 451 3.18 0.81 -19.33
CA PHE A 451 2.86 1.59 -20.53
C PHE A 451 4.13 1.91 -21.32
N HIS A 452 3.96 2.31 -22.57
CA HIS A 452 5.05 2.63 -23.47
C HIS A 452 5.10 4.13 -23.76
N LEU A 453 6.30 4.70 -23.72
CA LEU A 453 6.56 6.01 -24.30
C LEU A 453 7.23 5.79 -25.66
N ASP A 454 6.50 6.08 -26.74
CA ASP A 454 6.90 5.85 -28.11
C ASP A 454 7.46 7.10 -28.78
N SER A 455 8.09 6.88 -29.95
CA SER A 455 8.60 7.95 -30.83
C SER A 455 9.74 8.76 -30.19
N ILE A 456 10.61 8.08 -29.48
CA ILE A 456 11.87 8.64 -29.01
C ILE A 456 12.78 8.81 -30.24
N PRO A 457 13.40 9.98 -30.47
CA PRO A 457 14.31 10.18 -31.59
C PRO A 457 15.52 9.23 -31.51
N PRO A 458 15.98 8.70 -32.66
CA PRO A 458 17.18 7.88 -32.69
C PRO A 458 18.38 8.60 -32.06
N ALA A 459 18.98 7.99 -31.06
CA ALA A 459 20.15 8.51 -30.36
C ALA A 459 20.94 7.34 -29.74
N PRO A 460 22.22 7.50 -29.45
CA PRO A 460 22.96 6.55 -28.63
C PRO A 460 22.30 6.32 -27.28
N ARG A 461 22.44 5.11 -26.74
CA ARG A 461 21.96 4.78 -25.38
C ARG A 461 22.52 5.77 -24.36
N GLY A 462 21.74 6.08 -23.34
CA GLY A 462 22.13 7.03 -22.28
C GLY A 462 22.01 8.51 -22.68
N VAL A 463 21.65 8.84 -23.94
CA VAL A 463 21.48 10.22 -24.42
C VAL A 463 20.04 10.73 -24.24
N PRO A 464 18.98 9.96 -24.59
CA PRO A 464 17.62 10.38 -24.35
C PRO A 464 17.36 10.58 -22.86
N GLN A 465 16.61 11.65 -22.52
CA GLN A 465 16.24 11.97 -21.15
C GLN A 465 14.74 11.74 -20.98
N ILE A 466 14.38 10.68 -20.30
CA ILE A 466 13.00 10.30 -20.01
C ILE A 466 12.71 10.62 -18.54
N GLU A 467 11.95 11.68 -18.32
CA GLU A 467 11.49 12.05 -16.99
C GLU A 467 10.27 11.23 -16.60
N VAL A 468 10.41 10.40 -15.58
CA VAL A 468 9.31 9.60 -15.03
C VAL A 468 8.85 10.27 -13.74
N THR A 469 7.55 10.57 -13.67
CA THR A 469 6.93 11.26 -12.56
C THR A 469 5.89 10.36 -11.91
N PHE A 470 6.01 10.20 -10.59
CA PHE A 470 5.02 9.57 -9.73
C PHE A 470 4.30 10.68 -8.95
N ASP A 471 2.97 10.72 -9.06
CA ASP A 471 2.11 11.73 -8.45
C ASP A 471 1.02 11.02 -7.65
N ILE A 472 1.13 11.04 -6.32
CA ILE A 472 0.14 10.47 -5.40
C ILE A 472 -0.71 11.61 -4.85
N ASP A 473 -2.01 11.54 -5.09
CA ASP A 473 -2.95 12.53 -4.59
C ASP A 473 -3.25 12.34 -3.08
N ALA A 474 -4.04 13.26 -2.53
CA ALA A 474 -4.44 13.19 -1.12
C ALA A 474 -5.32 11.97 -0.78
N ASN A 475 -5.86 11.26 -1.78
CA ASN A 475 -6.62 10.02 -1.60
C ASN A 475 -5.73 8.77 -1.62
N GLY A 476 -4.42 8.94 -1.86
CA GLY A 476 -3.47 7.86 -2.04
C GLY A 476 -3.53 7.22 -3.43
N ILE A 477 -4.14 7.89 -4.42
CA ILE A 477 -4.27 7.37 -5.78
C ILE A 477 -3.07 7.81 -6.59
N LEU A 478 -2.39 6.83 -7.20
CA LEU A 478 -1.16 7.02 -7.97
C LEU A 478 -1.46 7.30 -9.44
N ASN A 479 -0.81 8.33 -9.98
CA ASN A 479 -0.69 8.59 -11.40
C ASN A 479 0.79 8.61 -11.79
N VAL A 480 1.14 7.88 -12.86
CA VAL A 480 2.52 7.82 -13.36
C VAL A 480 2.57 8.37 -14.77
N SER A 481 3.48 9.30 -15.03
CA SER A 481 3.75 9.82 -16.37
C SER A 481 5.21 9.65 -16.75
N ALA A 482 5.45 9.50 -18.05
CA ALA A 482 6.79 9.50 -18.63
C ALA A 482 6.84 10.51 -19.76
N LYS A 483 7.86 11.37 -19.76
CA LYS A 483 8.04 12.45 -20.71
C LYS A 483 9.45 12.43 -21.31
N ASP A 484 9.53 12.41 -22.62
CA ASP A 484 10.80 12.68 -23.31
C ASP A 484 11.08 14.19 -23.28
N LYS A 485 12.14 14.61 -22.60
CA LYS A 485 12.51 16.02 -22.41
C LYS A 485 12.91 16.70 -23.72
N ALA A 486 13.41 15.95 -24.71
CA ALA A 486 13.84 16.50 -25.99
C ALA A 486 12.65 16.83 -26.92
N THR A 487 11.64 15.95 -26.99
CA THR A 487 10.48 16.12 -27.87
C THR A 487 9.27 16.72 -27.17
N GLY A 488 9.25 16.67 -25.84
CA GLY A 488 8.10 17.04 -25.02
C GLY A 488 6.94 16.03 -25.07
N LYS A 489 7.11 14.89 -25.75
CA LYS A 489 6.10 13.82 -25.77
C LYS A 489 5.95 13.21 -24.40
N GLU A 490 4.71 13.00 -23.99
CA GLU A 490 4.35 12.47 -22.69
C GLU A 490 3.28 11.40 -22.84
N GLN A 491 3.39 10.37 -22.00
CA GLN A 491 2.38 9.32 -21.79
C GLN A 491 2.17 9.15 -20.28
N SER A 492 0.97 8.81 -19.90
CA SER A 492 0.63 8.59 -18.49
C SER A 492 -0.32 7.42 -18.33
N ILE A 493 -0.28 6.81 -17.16
CA ILE A 493 -1.23 5.79 -16.73
C ILE A 493 -1.73 6.16 -15.33
N ARG A 494 -3.03 6.04 -15.15
CA ARG A 494 -3.64 5.97 -13.83
C ARG A 494 -3.72 4.50 -13.45
N ILE A 495 -3.34 4.16 -12.21
CA ILE A 495 -3.42 2.78 -11.75
C ILE A 495 -4.89 2.41 -11.56
N GLU A 496 -5.33 1.34 -12.22
CA GLU A 496 -6.71 0.85 -12.18
C GLU A 496 -6.83 -0.44 -11.37
N ALA A 497 -8.05 -0.75 -10.92
CA ALA A 497 -8.36 -1.87 -10.01
C ALA A 497 -7.93 -3.27 -10.50
N SER A 498 -7.67 -3.45 -11.81
CA SER A 498 -7.23 -4.73 -12.38
C SER A 498 -5.77 -5.10 -12.09
N SER A 499 -4.98 -4.19 -11.54
CA SER A 499 -3.55 -4.36 -11.28
C SER A 499 -3.17 -4.29 -9.80
N GLY A 500 -4.15 -4.22 -8.89
CA GLY A 500 -3.92 -4.04 -7.47
C GLY A 500 -3.29 -5.24 -6.75
N LEU A 501 -2.49 -4.98 -5.71
CA LEU A 501 -1.94 -5.98 -4.77
C LEU A 501 -2.98 -6.44 -3.76
N SER A 502 -3.02 -7.73 -3.47
CA SER A 502 -3.64 -8.20 -2.23
C SER A 502 -2.71 -7.86 -1.05
N ASP A 503 -3.28 -7.65 0.09
CA ASP A 503 -2.55 -7.27 1.30
C ASP A 503 -1.77 -8.44 1.91
N ALA A 504 -2.22 -9.67 1.69
CA ALA A 504 -1.41 -10.85 1.94
C ALA A 504 -0.11 -10.82 1.12
N GLU A 505 -0.16 -10.28 -0.10
CA GLU A 505 1.04 -10.06 -0.93
C GLU A 505 1.88 -8.92 -0.38
N ILE A 506 1.28 -7.82 0.10
CA ILE A 506 2.01 -6.71 0.74
C ILE A 506 2.77 -7.23 1.97
N LYS A 507 2.10 -7.97 2.85
CA LYS A 507 2.73 -8.56 4.03
C LYS A 507 3.82 -9.55 3.65
N ARG A 508 3.51 -10.48 2.75
CA ARG A 508 4.48 -11.45 2.24
C ARG A 508 5.70 -10.75 1.65
N MET A 509 5.51 -9.71 0.83
CA MET A 509 6.59 -8.93 0.24
C MET A 509 7.48 -8.27 1.28
N LYS A 510 6.91 -7.68 2.34
CA LYS A 510 7.71 -7.10 3.44
C LYS A 510 8.47 -8.17 4.21
N ASP A 511 7.85 -9.30 4.50
CA ASP A 511 8.47 -10.42 5.22
C ASP A 511 9.56 -11.09 4.37
N GLU A 512 9.30 -11.29 3.08
CA GLU A 512 10.27 -11.81 2.11
C GLU A 512 11.42 -10.82 1.89
N ALA A 513 11.15 -9.51 1.82
CA ALA A 513 12.18 -8.48 1.74
C ALA A 513 13.12 -8.54 2.96
N ALA A 514 12.56 -8.61 4.16
CA ALA A 514 13.34 -8.71 5.39
C ALA A 514 14.15 -10.02 5.47
N ALA A 515 13.53 -11.15 5.10
CA ALA A 515 14.18 -12.46 5.13
C ALA A 515 15.28 -12.62 4.08
N ASN A 516 15.13 -11.96 2.94
CA ASN A 516 16.05 -12.09 1.80
C ASN A 516 16.97 -10.87 1.63
N ALA A 517 16.91 -9.87 2.51
CA ALA A 517 17.64 -8.61 2.36
C ALA A 517 19.13 -8.78 2.03
N ALA A 518 19.83 -9.71 2.69
CA ALA A 518 21.24 -9.98 2.43
C ALA A 518 21.48 -10.62 1.03
N SER A 519 20.62 -11.55 0.62
CA SER A 519 20.69 -12.21 -0.70
C SER A 519 20.35 -11.25 -1.82
N ASP A 520 19.31 -10.44 -1.63
CA ASP A 520 18.85 -9.44 -2.60
C ASP A 520 19.88 -8.33 -2.80
N GLN A 521 20.54 -7.90 -1.72
CA GLN A 521 21.63 -6.93 -1.78
C GLN A 521 22.81 -7.45 -2.59
N GLN A 522 23.21 -8.71 -2.39
CA GLN A 522 24.27 -9.35 -3.19
C GLN A 522 23.89 -9.45 -4.67
N GLU A 523 22.64 -9.81 -4.97
CA GLU A 523 22.17 -9.89 -6.34
C GLU A 523 22.12 -8.51 -7.02
N LYS A 524 21.66 -7.49 -6.31
CA LYS A 524 21.70 -6.10 -6.78
C LYS A 524 23.13 -5.65 -7.06
N GLU A 525 24.07 -5.86 -6.14
CA GLU A 525 25.49 -5.53 -6.32
C GLU A 525 26.10 -6.24 -7.55
N LYS A 526 25.69 -7.48 -7.78
CA LYS A 526 26.08 -8.23 -8.98
C LYS A 526 25.57 -7.55 -10.25
N VAL A 527 24.28 -7.20 -10.30
CA VAL A 527 23.64 -6.52 -11.43
C VAL A 527 24.28 -5.14 -11.65
N ASP A 528 24.48 -4.36 -10.60
CA ASP A 528 25.11 -3.04 -10.67
C ASP A 528 26.54 -3.13 -11.23
N THR A 529 27.31 -4.15 -10.83
CA THR A 529 28.67 -4.41 -11.35
C THR A 529 28.65 -4.76 -12.84
N ILE A 530 27.71 -5.60 -13.28
CA ILE A 530 27.53 -5.96 -14.70
C ILE A 530 27.16 -4.72 -15.53
N ASN A 531 26.21 -3.90 -15.04
CA ASN A 531 25.79 -2.66 -15.69
C ASN A 531 26.93 -1.63 -15.78
N LYS A 532 27.75 -1.52 -14.74
CA LYS A 532 28.95 -0.67 -14.72
C LYS A 532 29.97 -1.11 -15.77
N ALA A 533 30.20 -2.43 -15.90
CA ALA A 533 31.08 -2.98 -16.91
C ALA A 533 30.58 -2.68 -18.34
N ASP A 534 29.27 -2.85 -18.57
CA ASP A 534 28.65 -2.55 -19.85
C ASP A 534 28.80 -1.06 -20.23
N SER A 535 28.56 -0.17 -19.30
CA SER A 535 28.77 1.28 -19.49
C SER A 535 30.21 1.63 -19.79
N MET A 536 31.18 1.01 -19.10
CA MET A 536 32.61 1.22 -19.35
C MET A 536 33.05 0.67 -20.72
N ILE A 537 32.58 -0.51 -21.11
CA ILE A 537 32.83 -1.07 -22.43
C ILE A 537 32.40 -0.08 -23.51
N PHE A 538 31.15 0.39 -23.42
CA PHE A 538 30.59 1.33 -24.38
C PHE A 538 31.37 2.66 -24.44
N GLN A 539 31.69 3.25 -23.29
CA GLN A 539 32.46 4.50 -23.23
C GLN A 539 33.86 4.33 -23.81
N THR A 540 34.54 3.22 -23.48
CA THR A 540 35.89 2.92 -23.98
C THR A 540 35.90 2.71 -25.48
N GLU A 541 34.92 1.95 -26.02
CA GLU A 541 34.79 1.77 -27.48
C GLU A 541 34.56 3.09 -28.20
N LYS A 542 33.70 3.94 -27.65
CA LYS A 542 33.43 5.27 -28.19
C LYS A 542 34.67 6.13 -28.19
N GLN A 543 35.43 6.16 -27.10
CA GLN A 543 36.67 6.92 -26.99
C GLN A 543 37.77 6.40 -27.94
N LEU A 544 37.92 5.09 -28.06
CA LEU A 544 38.86 4.49 -29.02
C LEU A 544 38.47 4.79 -30.47
N LYS A 545 37.18 4.88 -30.79
CA LYS A 545 36.70 5.24 -32.13
C LYS A 545 36.91 6.75 -32.42
N GLU A 546 36.75 7.62 -31.46
CA GLU A 546 36.86 9.09 -31.62
C GLU A 546 38.30 9.58 -31.56
N PHE A 547 39.13 8.95 -30.71
CA PHE A 547 40.46 9.45 -30.39
C PHE A 547 41.58 8.40 -30.62
N GLY A 548 41.23 7.14 -30.94
CA GLY A 548 42.21 6.04 -31.04
C GLY A 548 43.29 6.25 -32.11
N ASP A 549 43.03 7.02 -33.18
CA ASP A 549 44.02 7.38 -34.20
C ASP A 549 45.01 8.45 -33.74
N LYS A 550 44.72 9.13 -32.63
CA LYS A 550 45.60 10.14 -32.00
C LYS A 550 46.43 9.54 -30.87
N LEU A 551 46.17 8.31 -30.47
CA LEU A 551 46.91 7.60 -29.43
C LEU A 551 48.14 6.90 -30.04
N PRO A 552 49.33 6.98 -29.42
CA PRO A 552 50.48 6.16 -29.80
C PRO A 552 50.13 4.66 -29.73
N ALA A 553 50.64 3.85 -30.68
CA ALA A 553 50.30 2.42 -30.79
C ALA A 553 50.65 1.63 -29.52
N ASP A 554 51.70 2.00 -28.82
CA ASP A 554 52.15 1.41 -27.55
C ASP A 554 51.18 1.70 -26.37
N LYS A 555 50.30 2.70 -26.49
CA LYS A 555 49.27 3.08 -25.50
C LYS A 555 47.89 2.52 -25.89
N LYS A 556 47.60 2.47 -27.16
CA LYS A 556 46.35 1.92 -27.69
C LYS A 556 46.20 0.43 -27.41
N ALA A 557 47.26 -0.35 -27.68
CA ALA A 557 47.22 -1.81 -27.51
C ALA A 557 46.92 -2.29 -26.08
N PRO A 558 47.49 -1.71 -25.00
CA PRO A 558 47.10 -2.05 -23.63
C PRO A 558 45.64 -1.75 -23.31
N ILE A 559 45.07 -0.63 -23.81
CA ILE A 559 43.66 -0.27 -23.61
C ILE A 559 42.75 -1.27 -24.32
N GLU A 560 43.05 -1.60 -25.58
CA GLU A 560 42.30 -2.60 -26.37
C GLU A 560 42.35 -3.99 -25.70
N SER A 561 43.51 -4.37 -25.14
CA SER A 561 43.66 -5.64 -24.42
C SER A 561 42.82 -5.67 -23.14
N ALA A 562 42.85 -4.60 -22.32
CA ALA A 562 42.08 -4.49 -21.11
C ALA A 562 40.55 -4.42 -21.39
N LEU A 563 40.16 -3.74 -22.46
CA LEU A 563 38.78 -3.72 -22.93
C LEU A 563 38.30 -5.10 -23.36
N GLN A 564 39.12 -5.88 -24.09
CA GLN A 564 38.75 -7.23 -24.49
C GLN A 564 38.58 -8.15 -23.27
N GLU A 565 39.45 -8.03 -22.27
CA GLU A 565 39.35 -8.78 -21.01
C GLU A 565 38.06 -8.42 -20.24
N LEU A 566 37.69 -7.15 -20.22
CA LEU A 566 36.45 -6.69 -19.61
C LEU A 566 35.20 -7.24 -20.35
N LYS A 567 35.22 -7.26 -21.69
CA LYS A 567 34.14 -7.85 -22.50
C LYS A 567 33.99 -9.35 -22.25
N GLU A 568 35.08 -10.08 -22.11
CA GLU A 568 35.04 -11.52 -21.81
C GLU A 568 34.49 -11.78 -20.40
N ALA A 569 34.92 -11.00 -19.41
CA ALA A 569 34.43 -11.09 -18.05
C ALA A 569 32.93 -10.71 -17.97
N HIS A 570 32.52 -9.67 -18.70
CA HIS A 570 31.11 -9.24 -18.80
C HIS A 570 30.25 -10.33 -19.46
N LYS A 571 30.70 -10.92 -20.57
CA LYS A 571 29.99 -12.04 -21.23
C LYS A 571 29.84 -13.26 -20.33
N ALA A 572 30.83 -13.53 -19.48
CA ALA A 572 30.80 -14.62 -18.50
C ALA A 572 29.99 -14.26 -17.24
N GLN A 573 29.57 -13.01 -17.05
CA GLN A 573 28.90 -12.48 -15.86
C GLN A 573 29.65 -12.77 -14.54
N ASP A 574 30.97 -12.83 -14.59
CA ASP A 574 31.83 -13.10 -13.45
C ASP A 574 32.23 -11.80 -12.76
N VAL A 575 31.57 -11.52 -11.65
CA VAL A 575 31.71 -10.26 -10.87
C VAL A 575 33.16 -10.02 -10.43
N ALA A 576 33.87 -11.06 -9.99
CA ALA A 576 35.25 -10.92 -9.52
C ALA A 576 36.18 -10.54 -10.68
N ARG A 577 36.02 -11.21 -11.83
CA ARG A 577 36.78 -10.90 -13.06
C ARG A 577 36.41 -9.53 -13.63
N ILE A 578 35.11 -9.14 -13.56
CA ILE A 578 34.67 -7.83 -14.01
C ILE A 578 35.35 -6.74 -13.18
N ASN A 579 35.32 -6.80 -11.85
CA ASN A 579 35.97 -5.82 -10.99
C ASN A 579 37.46 -5.69 -11.28
N SER A 580 38.18 -6.83 -11.38
CA SER A 580 39.60 -6.84 -11.73
C SER A 580 39.88 -6.23 -13.11
N ALA A 581 39.03 -6.52 -14.10
CA ALA A 581 39.19 -5.97 -15.46
C ALA A 581 38.84 -4.46 -15.51
N ILE A 582 37.88 -4.00 -14.73
CA ILE A 582 37.56 -2.56 -14.55
C ILE A 582 38.76 -1.81 -13.97
N ASP A 583 39.37 -2.32 -12.88
CA ASP A 583 40.54 -1.72 -12.28
C ASP A 583 41.74 -1.66 -13.22
N LYS A 584 41.95 -2.73 -13.98
CA LYS A 584 42.98 -2.79 -14.99
C LYS A 584 42.76 -1.78 -16.12
N LEU A 585 41.52 -1.68 -16.62
CA LEU A 585 41.17 -0.74 -17.69
C LEU A 585 41.35 0.72 -17.20
N ASN A 586 40.92 1.03 -15.98
CA ASN A 586 41.12 2.33 -15.38
C ASN A 586 42.59 2.70 -15.22
N SER A 587 43.43 1.76 -14.74
CA SER A 587 44.86 2.03 -14.56
C SER A 587 45.57 2.28 -15.90
N VAL A 588 45.22 1.54 -16.98
CA VAL A 588 45.78 1.73 -18.31
C VAL A 588 45.35 3.06 -18.91
N PHE A 589 44.06 3.46 -18.73
CA PHE A 589 43.58 4.77 -19.15
C PHE A 589 44.26 5.92 -18.42
N GLN A 590 44.45 5.77 -17.12
CA GLN A 590 45.10 6.80 -16.29
C GLN A 590 46.55 7.00 -16.70
N ALA A 591 47.29 5.90 -16.96
CA ALA A 591 48.65 5.96 -17.45
C ALA A 591 48.73 6.61 -18.85
N ALA A 592 47.85 6.29 -19.78
CA ALA A 592 47.80 6.89 -21.11
C ALA A 592 47.45 8.40 -21.04
N SER A 593 46.49 8.78 -20.21
CA SER A 593 46.09 10.18 -20.03
C SER A 593 47.21 11.04 -19.42
N GLN A 594 47.92 10.50 -18.43
CA GLN A 594 49.02 11.21 -17.76
C GLN A 594 50.19 11.48 -18.68
N GLU A 595 50.53 10.53 -19.55
CA GLU A 595 51.61 10.72 -20.54
C GLU A 595 51.18 11.67 -21.65
N MET A 596 49.93 11.63 -22.13
CA MET A 596 49.42 12.63 -23.08
C MET A 596 49.53 14.09 -22.51
N TYR A 597 49.21 14.22 -21.24
CA TYR A 597 49.33 15.50 -20.56
C TYR A 597 50.81 15.97 -20.47
N ASN A 598 51.72 15.03 -20.15
CA ASN A 598 53.15 15.31 -20.06
C ASN A 598 53.76 15.60 -21.45
N ALA A 599 53.33 14.89 -22.51
CA ALA A 599 53.76 15.14 -23.89
C ALA A 599 53.28 16.53 -24.40
N GLN A 600 52.08 16.92 -24.06
CA GLN A 600 51.52 18.23 -24.41
C GLN A 600 52.22 19.37 -23.66
N ALA A 601 52.56 19.14 -22.37
CA ALA A 601 53.35 20.09 -21.55
C ALA A 601 54.79 20.24 -22.07
N GLN A 602 55.42 19.14 -22.56
CA GLN A 602 56.76 19.20 -23.18
C GLN A 602 56.76 19.89 -24.56
N GLN A 603 55.71 19.76 -25.36
CA GLN A 603 55.56 20.49 -26.63
C GLN A 603 55.35 22.00 -26.40
N GLN A 604 54.72 22.40 -25.30
CA GLN A 604 54.61 23.84 -24.92
C GLN A 604 55.91 24.44 -24.35
N GLN A 605 56.81 23.60 -23.80
CA GLN A 605 58.15 24.06 -23.33
C GLN A 605 59.20 24.12 -24.42
N GLY A 606 59.00 23.45 -25.56
CA GLY A 606 59.94 23.46 -26.70
C GLY A 606 59.82 24.65 -27.66
N GLY A 607 58.86 25.58 -27.40
CA GLY A 607 58.56 26.72 -28.28
C GLY A 607 59.01 28.10 -27.81
N ALA A 608 59.77 28.21 -26.70
CA ALA A 608 60.16 29.51 -26.17
C ALA A 608 61.70 29.64 -26.06
N GLN A 609 62.36 29.97 -27.17
CA GLN A 609 63.67 30.62 -27.13
C GLN A 609 63.64 31.83 -28.05
N GLN A 610 63.57 33.01 -27.46
CA GLN A 610 64.38 34.20 -27.72
C GLN A 610 63.76 35.42 -26.99
N GLY A 611 64.57 35.96 -26.02
CA GLY A 611 64.27 37.10 -25.22
C GLY A 611 64.49 38.45 -25.97
N PRO A 612 64.71 39.64 -25.38
CA PRO A 612 65.44 39.86 -24.14
C PRO A 612 64.88 40.97 -23.18
N GLN A 613 65.39 40.95 -21.94
CA GLN A 613 65.71 42.07 -21.01
C GLN A 613 64.76 43.28 -20.83
N ASP A 614 64.35 43.68 -19.68
CA ASP A 614 65.04 44.30 -18.55
C ASP A 614 64.11 44.58 -17.35
N ASN A 615 64.58 44.35 -16.22
CA ASN A 615 64.55 44.66 -14.82
C ASN A 615 63.82 45.96 -14.33
N PRO A 616 63.75 46.23 -12.98
CA PRO A 616 63.14 45.49 -11.83
C PRO A 616 62.26 46.40 -10.94
N ASN A 617 61.48 45.87 -10.05
CA ASN A 617 61.57 46.24 -8.61
C ASN A 617 60.34 45.82 -7.77
N ALA A 618 60.69 45.18 -6.67
CA ALA A 618 60.16 45.29 -5.31
C ALA A 618 58.79 44.65 -4.95
N GLY A 619 58.89 43.67 -4.05
CA GLY A 619 57.95 43.53 -2.99
C GLY A 619 57.53 42.10 -2.64
N GLN A 620 58.37 41.39 -1.86
CA GLN A 620 57.94 40.23 -1.01
C GLN A 620 57.23 40.73 0.25
N PRO A 621 56.65 39.91 1.15
CA PRO A 621 56.25 38.51 1.12
C PRO A 621 54.87 38.27 1.80
N ASN A 622 54.26 37.12 1.70
CA ASN A 622 54.08 36.20 2.84
C ASN A 622 53.07 35.08 2.57
N ASN A 623 53.53 33.91 2.73
CA ASN A 623 53.09 32.70 3.43
C ASN A 623 51.58 32.41 3.65
N GLY A 624 51.16 31.19 3.34
CA GLY A 624 50.02 30.52 3.93
C GLY A 624 49.40 29.48 3.03
N GLY A 625 49.91 28.27 3.09
CA GLY A 625 49.26 27.12 2.45
C GLY A 625 47.90 26.81 3.06
N LYS A 626 47.05 26.26 2.25
CA LYS A 626 46.03 25.29 2.67
C LYS A 626 45.48 24.57 1.44
N ASP A 627 45.37 23.29 1.61
CA ASP A 627 44.75 22.31 0.73
C ASP A 627 43.37 22.77 0.23
N GLN A 628 43.11 22.63 -1.06
CA GLN A 628 41.75 22.75 -1.62
C GLN A 628 41.16 21.38 -1.78
N GLU A 629 40.29 21.02 -0.83
CA GLU A 629 39.26 20.03 -1.00
C GLU A 629 38.32 20.42 -2.16
N VAL A 630 37.95 19.45 -2.93
CA VAL A 630 36.91 19.56 -3.96
C VAL A 630 35.58 19.66 -3.24
N THR A 631 34.94 20.82 -3.31
CA THR A 631 33.59 21.03 -2.78
C THR A 631 32.55 20.60 -3.78
N ASP A 632 31.62 19.75 -3.31
CA ASP A 632 30.36 19.43 -3.93
C ASP A 632 29.52 20.69 -4.19
N VAL A 633 28.82 20.70 -5.29
CA VAL A 633 27.94 21.79 -5.70
C VAL A 633 26.61 21.64 -5.01
N ASP A 634 26.33 22.52 -4.05
CA ASP A 634 25.00 22.67 -3.43
C ASP A 634 23.99 23.21 -4.46
N PHE A 635 22.84 22.55 -4.55
CA PHE A 635 21.67 23.05 -5.29
C PHE A 635 20.85 23.95 -4.36
N GLU A 636 20.76 25.25 -4.68
CA GLU A 636 19.82 26.17 -4.03
C GLU A 636 18.38 25.88 -4.50
N GLU A 637 17.48 25.68 -3.54
CA GLU A 637 16.03 25.70 -3.74
C GLU A 637 15.58 27.13 -4.11
N VAL A 638 14.90 27.26 -5.22
CA VAL A 638 14.12 28.46 -5.55
C VAL A 638 12.68 28.25 -5.11
N LYS A 639 12.21 29.15 -4.24
CA LYS A 639 10.86 29.21 -3.66
C LYS A 639 9.74 29.26 -4.70
#